data_23f3234b6b49dd5ff1650ffba5dec219
#
_entry.id   23f3234b6b49dd5ff1650ffba5dec219
#
_cell.length_a   1.000
_cell.length_b   1.000
_cell.length_c   1.000
_cell.angle_alpha   90.00
_cell.angle_beta   90.00
_cell.angle_gamma   90.00
#
_symmetry.space_group_name_H-M   'P 1'
#
loop_
_entity.id
_entity.type
_entity.pdbx_description
1 polymer ?
#
loop_
_entity_poly.entity_id
_entity_poly.type
_entity_poly.pdbx_seq_one_letter_code
_entity_poly.pdbx_strand_id
1 'polypeptide(L)'
;MKKLFFFLSLIVSFSVVAQDDDTFSPSKLEAIARNMKTVWDDTDPDFAVTAVPDKWKEESGVIIAQKTRFSFDKDANKLAVFEITRRRIRLNDRDAVNNYSSVYFRIGSSNDGAGIKVIKANGTVQDVSLKNAVYVEDNDDVPSTFTPYIGKANTYLDKSKSRVIFYKIAVPDLDPGDIIDYGTIFYDDNTVKKMNYIEFDPIYFVCTREYPVLSQKFEIDTDNNSFVNSKSTMGAPAFKETGNANAEYSWEDRNREKIPDTKWVNRMIEFPMLKFQIVFSRSENRADLFIGDRGELKQNISPEELAKKMNNLYNRLDGSMYYSMAKAYLKQIGYADMREEDFIQKTYYILRHMSFYRANGFSSELFASCLTQCLDLRKIPYDLVVTAPSTLTKPGDIIFRTEPEWMVKVKDKFIFNATIFSNPYDFKEEFLNTPAYIISLGKNPTATPITLPATKAEENITTNTITASMDTATRNMQVVLQRAATGLAKKKYNYQGLVYTTAFDDDHRSYGGEDDVRASMKGAALDSYEEKLRERKKEDKTRKLEVMKKELDDDYDNLNAYTEFTLNSDGRSWRKQELNYTNKFELSDMVKIAGDNLLVAVPGLIGDQLWISQDDRKREVDAYMEYPESIRNIINFTIPAGYKVVGIQNLNTNIDNAAGTFAVQANVEGNTLNILVKKHYKNTTVKKEDWPKLLEMLDAAYNFSQKKVLLKKL
;
A
#
# COMPACT_ATOMS: atom_id res chain seq x y z
N MET A 1 -3.53 -32.41 57.13
CA MET A 1 -4.30 -32.62 55.90
C MET A 1 -3.75 -31.65 54.85
N LYS A 2 -3.05 -32.20 53.85
CA LYS A 2 -2.28 -31.49 52.85
C LYS A 2 -3.22 -30.90 51.80
N LYS A 3 -3.16 -29.58 51.56
CA LYS A 3 -3.82 -28.92 50.43
C LYS A 3 -2.85 -28.96 49.24
N LEU A 4 -3.26 -29.68 48.21
CA LEU A 4 -2.56 -29.78 46.92
C LEU A 4 -2.92 -28.54 46.11
N PHE A 5 -1.96 -27.66 45.88
CA PHE A 5 -2.08 -26.56 44.89
C PHE A 5 -1.79 -27.13 43.53
N PHE A 6 -2.81 -27.16 42.65
CA PHE A 6 -2.64 -27.43 41.23
C PHE A 6 -2.27 -26.12 40.55
N PHE A 7 -1.01 -25.99 40.18
CA PHE A 7 -0.55 -24.96 39.24
C PHE A 7 -0.92 -25.41 37.82
N LEU A 8 -1.96 -24.82 37.26
CA LEU A 8 -2.26 -24.97 35.81
C LEU A 8 -1.37 -23.98 35.06
N SER A 9 -0.19 -24.43 34.63
CA SER A 9 0.63 -23.69 33.67
C SER A 9 -0.09 -23.70 32.35
N LEU A 10 -0.61 -22.56 31.92
CA LEU A 10 -1.04 -22.30 30.56
C LEU A 10 0.22 -22.30 29.68
N ILE A 11 0.49 -23.44 29.06
CA ILE A 11 1.43 -23.53 27.94
C ILE A 11 0.75 -22.81 26.78
N VAL A 12 1.10 -21.55 26.58
CA VAL A 12 0.93 -20.90 25.29
C VAL A 12 1.84 -21.67 24.34
N SER A 13 1.26 -22.60 23.62
CA SER A 13 1.91 -23.22 22.47
C SER A 13 2.12 -22.10 21.42
N PHE A 14 3.26 -21.42 21.53
CA PHE A 14 3.88 -20.91 20.33
C PHE A 14 4.05 -22.14 19.44
N SER A 15 3.26 -22.21 18.39
CA SER A 15 3.59 -23.06 17.25
C SER A 15 4.87 -22.43 16.66
N VAL A 16 6.00 -22.73 17.26
CA VAL A 16 7.26 -22.74 16.54
C VAL A 16 6.95 -23.72 15.40
N VAL A 17 6.73 -23.19 14.21
CA VAL A 17 6.84 -23.99 12.99
C VAL A 17 8.26 -24.53 13.09
N ALA A 18 8.39 -25.77 13.55
CA ALA A 18 9.66 -26.45 13.55
C ALA A 18 10.16 -26.30 12.12
N GLN A 19 11.29 -25.65 11.97
CA GLN A 19 12.02 -25.60 10.73
C GLN A 19 12.17 -27.07 10.34
N ASP A 20 11.46 -27.47 9.27
CA ASP A 20 11.53 -28.83 8.79
C ASP A 20 12.99 -28.97 8.31
N ASP A 21 13.82 -29.61 9.11
CA ASP A 21 15.26 -29.81 8.83
C ASP A 21 15.49 -30.53 7.46
N ASP A 22 14.40 -31.03 6.86
CA ASP A 22 14.36 -31.68 5.57
C ASP A 22 14.00 -30.80 4.37
N THR A 23 13.79 -29.48 4.54
CA THR A 23 13.37 -28.60 3.43
C THR A 23 14.36 -28.62 2.26
N PHE A 24 15.66 -28.79 2.52
CA PHE A 24 16.75 -28.91 1.55
C PHE A 24 17.51 -30.25 1.70
N SER A 25 16.77 -31.34 1.89
CA SER A 25 17.34 -32.69 1.89
C SER A 25 18.06 -33.00 0.57
N PRO A 26 19.03 -33.94 0.56
CA PRO A 26 19.76 -34.29 -0.66
C PRO A 26 18.85 -34.66 -1.83
N SER A 27 17.78 -35.44 -1.57
CA SER A 27 16.81 -35.84 -2.60
C SER A 27 16.03 -34.66 -3.17
N LYS A 28 15.68 -33.67 -2.34
CA LYS A 28 14.99 -32.45 -2.77
C LYS A 28 15.93 -31.53 -3.55
N LEU A 29 17.19 -31.39 -3.13
CA LEU A 29 18.21 -30.66 -3.89
C LEU A 29 18.46 -31.27 -5.27
N GLU A 30 18.48 -32.64 -5.39
CA GLU A 30 18.57 -33.31 -6.69
C GLU A 30 17.33 -33.05 -7.57
N ALA A 31 16.13 -33.01 -6.98
CA ALA A 31 14.90 -32.67 -7.71
C ALA A 31 14.94 -31.22 -8.21
N ILE A 32 15.31 -30.28 -7.37
CA ILE A 32 15.51 -28.87 -7.73
C ILE A 32 16.55 -28.77 -8.86
N ALA A 33 17.69 -29.42 -8.76
CA ALA A 33 18.73 -29.38 -9.78
C ALA A 33 18.25 -29.95 -11.14
N ARG A 34 17.41 -31.00 -11.12
CA ARG A 34 16.78 -31.55 -12.34
C ARG A 34 15.82 -30.53 -12.97
N ASN A 35 14.96 -29.91 -12.16
CA ASN A 35 14.01 -28.90 -12.65
C ASN A 35 14.76 -27.73 -13.28
N MET A 36 15.83 -27.29 -12.65
CA MET A 36 16.66 -26.16 -13.09
C MET A 36 17.37 -26.37 -14.44
N LYS A 37 17.46 -27.60 -14.95
CA LYS A 37 17.99 -27.86 -16.30
C LYS A 37 17.23 -27.05 -17.37
N THR A 38 15.91 -26.98 -17.26
CA THR A 38 15.06 -26.20 -18.17
C THR A 38 15.46 -24.72 -18.25
N VAL A 39 15.94 -24.17 -17.12
CA VAL A 39 16.44 -22.78 -17.05
C VAL A 39 17.82 -22.65 -17.66
N TRP A 40 18.72 -23.61 -17.34
CA TRP A 40 20.13 -23.54 -17.76
C TRP A 40 20.37 -23.95 -19.20
N ASP A 41 19.50 -24.80 -19.76
CA ASP A 41 19.57 -25.25 -21.15
C ASP A 41 18.95 -24.23 -22.13
N ASP A 42 18.42 -23.09 -21.62
CA ASP A 42 17.92 -22.00 -22.46
C ASP A 42 19.08 -21.40 -23.28
N THR A 43 18.95 -21.53 -24.63
CA THR A 43 19.94 -21.07 -25.60
C THR A 43 19.79 -19.62 -26.01
N ASP A 44 18.95 -18.82 -25.31
CA ASP A 44 18.77 -17.41 -25.60
C ASP A 44 20.12 -16.67 -25.57
N PRO A 45 20.53 -16.03 -26.69
CA PRO A 45 21.87 -15.44 -26.83
C PRO A 45 22.12 -14.29 -25.83
N ASP A 46 21.08 -13.68 -25.29
CA ASP A 46 21.23 -12.60 -24.30
C ASP A 46 21.90 -13.10 -23.02
N PHE A 47 21.73 -14.39 -22.68
CA PHE A 47 22.40 -15.01 -21.53
C PHE A 47 23.85 -15.43 -21.81
N ALA A 48 24.35 -15.27 -23.03
CA ALA A 48 25.77 -15.43 -23.34
C ALA A 48 26.55 -14.11 -23.16
N VAL A 49 25.86 -12.97 -23.08
CA VAL A 49 26.46 -11.65 -22.93
C VAL A 49 27.07 -11.51 -21.54
N THR A 50 28.29 -10.98 -21.48
CA THR A 50 29.02 -10.63 -20.23
C THR A 50 29.47 -9.17 -20.21
N ALA A 51 29.48 -8.52 -21.38
CA ALA A 51 29.90 -7.13 -21.53
C ALA A 51 28.77 -6.16 -21.20
N VAL A 52 29.11 -5.05 -20.60
CA VAL A 52 28.22 -3.95 -20.29
C VAL A 52 28.47 -2.81 -21.27
N PRO A 53 27.43 -2.14 -21.82
CA PRO A 53 27.61 -0.96 -22.65
C PRO A 53 28.39 0.14 -21.94
N ASP A 54 29.22 0.87 -22.71
CA ASP A 54 30.09 1.93 -22.15
C ASP A 54 29.32 2.97 -21.35
N LYS A 55 28.11 3.31 -21.77
CA LYS A 55 27.24 4.28 -21.10
C LYS A 55 26.84 3.87 -19.68
N TRP A 56 26.95 2.60 -19.31
CA TRP A 56 26.58 2.05 -17.99
C TRP A 56 27.74 1.49 -17.18
N LYS A 57 28.98 1.78 -17.58
CA LYS A 57 30.18 1.32 -16.86
C LYS A 57 30.28 1.88 -15.45
N GLU A 58 29.77 3.10 -15.25
CA GLU A 58 29.77 3.79 -13.96
C GLU A 58 28.52 3.47 -13.09
N GLU A 59 27.59 2.69 -13.63
CA GLU A 59 26.42 2.25 -12.87
C GLU A 59 26.84 1.15 -11.87
N SER A 60 26.23 1.16 -10.68
CA SER A 60 26.50 0.19 -9.62
C SER A 60 26.29 -1.24 -10.08
N GLY A 61 25.26 -1.50 -10.85
CA GLY A 61 24.98 -2.77 -11.49
C GLY A 61 24.26 -2.62 -12.83
N VAL A 62 24.25 -3.69 -13.64
CA VAL A 62 23.52 -3.74 -14.91
C VAL A 62 22.83 -5.09 -15.05
N ILE A 63 21.53 -5.07 -15.28
CA ILE A 63 20.76 -6.27 -15.66
C ILE A 63 21.07 -6.56 -17.13
N ILE A 64 21.91 -7.56 -17.36
CA ILE A 64 22.33 -7.95 -18.72
C ILE A 64 21.18 -8.61 -19.44
N ALA A 65 20.52 -9.56 -18.80
CA ALA A 65 19.38 -10.27 -19.37
C ALA A 65 18.38 -10.67 -18.27
N GLN A 66 17.11 -10.52 -18.57
CA GLN A 66 16.02 -11.07 -17.77
C GLN A 66 15.00 -11.70 -18.73
N LYS A 67 14.59 -12.94 -18.45
CA LYS A 67 13.55 -13.63 -19.21
C LYS A 67 12.60 -14.32 -18.26
N THR A 68 11.31 -14.16 -18.52
CA THR A 68 10.27 -14.91 -17.83
C THR A 68 9.37 -15.58 -18.84
N ARG A 69 9.18 -16.88 -18.68
CA ARG A 69 8.26 -17.69 -19.47
C ARG A 69 7.13 -18.17 -18.60
N PHE A 70 5.90 -17.96 -19.07
CA PHE A 70 4.69 -18.55 -18.52
C PHE A 70 4.22 -19.67 -19.47
N SER A 71 4.08 -20.89 -18.94
CA SER A 71 3.52 -22.02 -19.68
C SER A 71 2.26 -22.50 -18.96
N PHE A 72 1.18 -22.66 -19.72
CA PHE A 72 -0.13 -23.09 -19.26
C PHE A 72 -0.43 -24.45 -19.90
N ASP A 73 -0.04 -25.52 -19.22
CA ASP A 73 -0.22 -26.87 -19.69
C ASP A 73 -1.51 -27.46 -19.13
N LYS A 74 -2.40 -27.91 -20.03
CA LYS A 74 -3.64 -28.57 -19.65
C LYS A 74 -3.52 -30.08 -19.76
N ASP A 75 -3.55 -30.76 -18.64
CA ASP A 75 -3.90 -32.17 -18.54
C ASP A 75 -5.41 -32.31 -18.25
N ALA A 76 -6.02 -33.41 -18.60
CA ALA A 76 -7.48 -33.65 -18.65
C ALA A 76 -8.33 -32.99 -17.54
N ASN A 77 -7.79 -32.81 -16.36
CA ASN A 77 -8.47 -32.28 -15.17
C ASN A 77 -7.72 -31.19 -14.42
N LYS A 78 -6.53 -30.79 -14.90
CA LYS A 78 -5.68 -29.79 -14.25
C LYS A 78 -5.19 -28.79 -15.29
N LEU A 79 -5.06 -27.56 -14.88
CA LEU A 79 -4.33 -26.54 -15.59
C LEU A 79 -3.08 -26.25 -14.78
N ALA A 80 -1.95 -26.73 -15.25
CA ALA A 80 -0.65 -26.47 -14.65
C ALA A 80 -0.09 -25.17 -15.18
N VAL A 81 0.40 -24.32 -14.28
CA VAL A 81 1.06 -23.06 -14.62
C VAL A 81 2.50 -23.16 -14.18
N PHE A 82 3.41 -22.94 -15.11
CA PHE A 82 4.83 -22.78 -14.83
C PHE A 82 5.22 -21.34 -15.08
N GLU A 83 5.83 -20.71 -14.09
CA GLU A 83 6.54 -19.46 -14.21
C GLU A 83 8.04 -19.75 -14.11
N ILE A 84 8.76 -19.57 -15.21
CA ILE A 84 10.19 -19.85 -15.31
C ILE A 84 10.90 -18.52 -15.51
N THR A 85 11.69 -18.09 -14.53
CA THR A 85 12.44 -16.83 -14.59
C THR A 85 13.94 -17.10 -14.56
N ARG A 86 14.69 -16.40 -15.42
CA ARG A 86 16.15 -16.30 -15.37
C ARG A 86 16.59 -14.86 -15.43
N ARG A 87 17.56 -14.48 -14.60
CA ARG A 87 18.09 -13.12 -14.57
C ARG A 87 19.60 -13.17 -14.45
N ARG A 88 20.30 -12.35 -15.24
CA ARG A 88 21.74 -12.18 -15.23
C ARG A 88 22.11 -10.73 -14.97
N ILE A 89 22.91 -10.48 -13.95
CA ILE A 89 23.22 -9.13 -13.46
C ILE A 89 24.72 -9.01 -13.25
N ARG A 90 25.33 -7.99 -13.84
CA ARG A 90 26.72 -7.61 -13.56
C ARG A 90 26.76 -6.67 -12.36
N LEU A 91 27.66 -6.96 -11.43
CA LEU A 91 27.91 -6.18 -10.22
C LEU A 91 29.17 -5.35 -10.44
N ASN A 92 29.05 -4.04 -10.60
CA ASN A 92 30.21 -3.20 -10.95
C ASN A 92 30.93 -2.63 -9.71
N ASP A 93 30.22 -2.51 -8.58
CA ASP A 93 30.78 -1.95 -7.36
C ASP A 93 30.32 -2.71 -6.08
N ARG A 94 30.71 -2.19 -4.91
CA ARG A 94 30.40 -2.77 -3.62
C ARG A 94 28.91 -2.66 -3.25
N ASP A 95 28.21 -1.64 -3.70
CA ASP A 95 26.78 -1.47 -3.40
C ASP A 95 25.96 -2.54 -4.12
N ALA A 96 26.23 -2.80 -5.39
CA ALA A 96 25.61 -3.91 -6.12
C ALA A 96 25.97 -5.27 -5.51
N VAL A 97 27.23 -5.48 -5.08
CA VAL A 97 27.63 -6.69 -4.36
C VAL A 97 26.83 -6.87 -3.08
N ASN A 98 26.66 -5.81 -2.29
CA ASN A 98 25.85 -5.85 -1.06
C ASN A 98 24.40 -6.20 -1.33
N ASN A 99 23.78 -5.60 -2.36
CA ASN A 99 22.38 -5.84 -2.74
C ASN A 99 22.11 -7.29 -3.18
N TYR A 100 23.12 -7.98 -3.70
CA TYR A 100 23.02 -9.38 -4.14
C TYR A 100 23.82 -10.36 -3.27
N SER A 101 24.34 -9.93 -2.13
CA SER A 101 25.00 -10.81 -1.15
C SER A 101 24.06 -11.89 -0.60
N SER A 102 22.75 -11.70 -0.75
CA SER A 102 21.70 -12.70 -0.51
C SER A 102 20.73 -12.72 -1.67
N VAL A 103 20.35 -13.92 -2.12
CA VAL A 103 19.31 -14.13 -3.13
C VAL A 103 18.09 -14.74 -2.47
N TYR A 104 16.91 -14.20 -2.82
CA TYR A 104 15.60 -14.63 -2.31
C TYR A 104 14.83 -15.40 -3.39
N PHE A 105 14.18 -16.49 -3.01
CA PHE A 105 13.44 -17.34 -3.93
C PHE A 105 12.30 -18.08 -3.24
N ARG A 106 11.34 -18.57 -4.04
CA ARG A 106 10.20 -19.37 -3.56
C ARG A 106 10.43 -20.86 -3.84
N ILE A 107 10.12 -21.72 -2.88
CA ILE A 107 9.99 -23.17 -3.08
C ILE A 107 8.86 -23.68 -2.18
N GLY A 108 7.79 -24.18 -2.78
CA GLY A 108 6.62 -24.74 -2.09
C GLY A 108 6.26 -26.16 -2.55
N SER A 109 6.65 -26.54 -3.77
CA SER A 109 6.33 -27.84 -4.36
C SER A 109 7.57 -28.60 -4.85
N SER A 110 7.41 -29.89 -5.18
CA SER A 110 8.47 -30.70 -5.78
C SER A 110 8.80 -30.32 -7.23
N ASN A 111 7.92 -29.56 -7.87
CA ASN A 111 8.09 -29.09 -9.24
C ASN A 111 8.75 -27.71 -9.30
N ASP A 112 8.89 -27.02 -8.16
CA ASP A 112 9.58 -25.77 -8.08
C ASP A 112 11.08 -25.95 -8.24
N GLY A 113 11.78 -24.86 -8.60
CA GLY A 113 13.21 -24.83 -8.73
C GLY A 113 13.81 -23.48 -8.39
N ALA A 114 15.00 -23.49 -7.87
CA ALA A 114 15.85 -22.31 -7.72
C ALA A 114 17.28 -22.68 -7.96
N GLY A 115 18.06 -21.78 -8.54
CA GLY A 115 19.49 -22.01 -8.79
C GLY A 115 20.20 -20.67 -8.98
N ILE A 116 21.44 -20.62 -8.51
CA ILE A 116 22.27 -19.43 -8.53
C ILE A 116 23.66 -19.80 -9.00
N LYS A 117 24.20 -19.06 -9.96
CA LYS A 117 25.56 -19.16 -10.44
C LYS A 117 26.26 -17.83 -10.30
N VAL A 118 27.51 -17.85 -9.87
CA VAL A 118 28.40 -16.70 -9.89
C VAL A 118 29.38 -16.89 -11.03
N ILE A 119 29.44 -15.96 -11.95
CA ILE A 119 30.44 -15.93 -13.02
C ILE A 119 31.46 -14.88 -12.61
N LYS A 120 32.65 -15.35 -12.21
CA LYS A 120 33.73 -14.47 -11.79
C LYS A 120 34.23 -13.63 -12.97
N ALA A 121 34.88 -12.50 -12.68
CA ALA A 121 35.45 -11.62 -13.68
C ALA A 121 36.47 -12.34 -14.62
N ASN A 122 37.09 -13.43 -14.18
CA ASN A 122 37.97 -14.28 -14.97
C ASN A 122 37.25 -15.34 -15.81
N GLY A 123 35.90 -15.38 -15.78
CA GLY A 123 35.07 -16.34 -16.52
C GLY A 123 34.79 -17.67 -15.78
N THR A 124 35.35 -17.89 -14.59
CA THR A 124 35.06 -19.10 -13.80
C THR A 124 33.62 -19.07 -13.31
N VAL A 125 32.90 -20.18 -13.48
CA VAL A 125 31.51 -20.35 -13.02
C VAL A 125 31.48 -21.15 -11.73
N GLN A 126 30.74 -20.63 -10.74
CA GLN A 126 30.58 -21.27 -9.44
C GLN A 126 29.08 -21.43 -9.16
N ASP A 127 28.65 -22.66 -8.83
CA ASP A 127 27.28 -22.92 -8.40
C ASP A 127 27.13 -22.65 -6.89
N VAL A 128 26.06 -21.95 -6.50
CA VAL A 128 25.75 -21.68 -5.09
C VAL A 128 24.84 -22.80 -4.57
N SER A 129 25.28 -23.50 -3.54
CA SER A 129 24.52 -24.57 -2.90
C SER A 129 23.36 -24.02 -2.09
N LEU A 130 22.13 -24.49 -2.33
CA LEU A 130 20.94 -24.10 -1.56
C LEU A 130 20.81 -24.80 -0.20
N LYS A 131 21.74 -25.69 0.17
CA LYS A 131 21.69 -26.46 1.42
C LYS A 131 21.50 -25.61 2.67
N ASN A 132 22.10 -24.40 2.67
CA ASN A 132 22.08 -23.49 3.81
C ASN A 132 21.05 -22.36 3.62
N ALA A 133 20.06 -22.53 2.75
CA ALA A 133 19.00 -21.54 2.60
C ALA A 133 18.12 -21.50 3.85
N VAL A 134 17.76 -20.30 4.29
CA VAL A 134 16.95 -20.07 5.48
C VAL A 134 15.58 -19.51 5.12
N TYR A 135 14.59 -19.88 5.89
CA TYR A 135 13.22 -19.40 5.76
C TYR A 135 13.14 -17.89 6.06
N VAL A 136 12.32 -17.16 5.31
CA VAL A 136 12.02 -15.73 5.53
C VAL A 136 10.70 -15.65 6.30
N GLU A 137 10.75 -15.17 7.54
CA GLU A 137 9.58 -15.13 8.43
C GLU A 137 8.53 -14.11 7.98
N ASP A 138 8.97 -12.95 7.53
CA ASP A 138 8.12 -11.88 7.01
C ASP A 138 8.41 -11.64 5.53
N ASN A 139 7.37 -11.77 4.70
CA ASN A 139 7.51 -11.53 3.26
C ASN A 139 7.79 -10.05 2.94
N ASP A 140 7.49 -9.12 3.86
CA ASP A 140 7.82 -7.71 3.70
C ASP A 140 9.35 -7.47 3.77
N ASP A 141 10.11 -8.42 4.32
CA ASP A 141 11.58 -8.41 4.32
C ASP A 141 12.21 -8.82 2.97
N VAL A 142 11.40 -9.30 1.99
CA VAL A 142 11.90 -9.67 0.67
C VAL A 142 12.09 -8.42 -0.18
N PRO A 143 13.33 -8.11 -0.60
CA PRO A 143 13.57 -6.93 -1.44
C PRO A 143 12.76 -6.99 -2.75
N SER A 144 12.23 -5.83 -3.18
CA SER A 144 11.44 -5.70 -4.41
C SER A 144 12.19 -6.16 -5.68
N THR A 145 13.50 -6.18 -5.64
CA THR A 145 14.39 -6.74 -6.66
C THR A 145 14.06 -8.20 -6.97
N PHE A 146 13.66 -8.99 -5.97
CA PHE A 146 13.32 -10.41 -6.12
C PHE A 146 11.81 -10.65 -6.31
N THR A 147 10.98 -9.62 -6.24
CA THR A 147 9.53 -9.65 -6.52
C THR A 147 9.22 -8.72 -7.70
N PRO A 148 9.57 -9.10 -8.94
CA PRO A 148 9.61 -8.17 -10.08
C PRO A 148 8.25 -7.67 -10.55
N TYR A 149 7.16 -8.22 -10.02
CA TYR A 149 5.81 -7.84 -10.43
C TYR A 149 5.10 -7.07 -9.32
N ILE A 150 4.41 -6.02 -9.73
CA ILE A 150 3.44 -5.35 -8.86
C ILE A 150 2.10 -5.99 -9.18
N GLY A 151 1.56 -6.79 -8.27
CA GLY A 151 0.26 -7.43 -8.46
C GLY A 151 -0.76 -6.91 -7.46
N LYS A 152 -2.01 -6.78 -7.87
CA LYS A 152 -3.15 -6.65 -6.93
C LYS A 152 -3.35 -7.93 -6.12
N ALA A 153 -2.72 -9.01 -6.50
CA ALA A 153 -2.84 -10.36 -5.95
C ALA A 153 -2.68 -10.45 -4.42
N ASN A 154 -1.85 -9.60 -3.84
CA ASN A 154 -1.64 -9.61 -2.40
C ASN A 154 -2.85 -9.09 -1.59
N THR A 155 -3.87 -8.51 -2.23
CA THR A 155 -5.03 -7.93 -1.53
C THR A 155 -6.26 -8.84 -1.49
N TYR A 156 -6.37 -9.84 -2.39
CA TYR A 156 -7.58 -10.66 -2.54
C TYR A 156 -7.35 -12.18 -2.44
N LEU A 157 -6.10 -12.65 -2.42
CA LEU A 157 -5.85 -14.05 -2.13
C LEU A 157 -6.22 -14.31 -0.67
N ASP A 158 -7.16 -15.25 -0.51
CA ASP A 158 -7.53 -15.81 0.78
C ASP A 158 -6.24 -16.16 1.56
N LYS A 159 -5.88 -15.31 2.52
CA LYS A 159 -4.70 -15.49 3.39
C LYS A 159 -4.67 -16.85 4.07
N SER A 160 -5.74 -17.65 3.94
CA SER A 160 -5.87 -18.98 4.54
C SER A 160 -5.30 -20.11 3.66
N LYS A 161 -5.03 -19.91 2.36
CA LYS A 161 -4.73 -21.02 1.43
C LYS A 161 -3.35 -21.06 0.79
N SER A 162 -2.59 -19.97 0.72
CA SER A 162 -1.19 -20.06 0.28
C SER A 162 -0.35 -18.94 0.86
N ARG A 163 0.21 -19.17 2.01
CA ARG A 163 1.35 -18.38 2.48
C ARG A 163 2.49 -18.67 1.50
N VAL A 164 2.79 -17.71 0.61
CA VAL A 164 3.96 -17.79 -0.26
C VAL A 164 5.18 -17.85 0.66
N ILE A 165 5.91 -18.96 0.57
CA ILE A 165 7.08 -19.20 1.41
C ILE A 165 8.32 -18.76 0.64
N PHE A 166 9.04 -17.78 1.19
CA PHE A 166 10.35 -17.36 0.68
C PHE A 166 11.48 -17.96 1.50
N TYR A 167 12.57 -18.22 0.80
CA TYR A 167 13.86 -18.58 1.37
C TYR A 167 14.90 -17.58 0.91
N LYS A 168 15.93 -17.40 1.71
CA LYS A 168 17.13 -16.61 1.34
C LYS A 168 18.38 -17.44 1.49
N ILE A 169 19.35 -17.22 0.60
CA ILE A 169 20.68 -17.85 0.64
C ILE A 169 21.74 -16.78 0.47
N ALA A 170 22.75 -16.82 1.32
CA ALA A 170 23.93 -16.00 1.16
C ALA A 170 24.74 -16.47 -0.06
N VAL A 171 25.22 -15.52 -0.86
CA VAL A 171 26.08 -15.78 -2.01
C VAL A 171 27.52 -15.45 -1.60
N PRO A 172 28.37 -16.45 -1.40
CA PRO A 172 29.75 -16.22 -0.94
C PRO A 172 30.63 -15.66 -2.04
N ASP A 173 31.73 -15.02 -1.62
CA ASP A 173 32.86 -14.63 -2.45
C ASP A 173 32.52 -13.73 -3.65
N LEU A 174 31.52 -12.84 -3.50
CA LEU A 174 31.18 -11.85 -4.51
C LEU A 174 32.15 -10.67 -4.50
N ASP A 175 32.61 -10.31 -5.70
CA ASP A 175 33.48 -9.14 -5.92
C ASP A 175 32.92 -8.22 -7.01
N PRO A 176 33.27 -6.93 -6.98
CA PRO A 176 32.99 -6.05 -8.11
C PRO A 176 33.55 -6.62 -9.43
N GLY A 177 32.72 -6.63 -10.47
CA GLY A 177 33.02 -7.23 -11.75
C GLY A 177 32.47 -8.64 -11.95
N ASP A 178 31.96 -9.29 -10.91
CA ASP A 178 31.28 -10.58 -11.01
C ASP A 178 29.88 -10.43 -11.63
N ILE A 179 29.35 -11.55 -12.12
CA ILE A 179 27.97 -11.65 -12.62
C ILE A 179 27.23 -12.69 -11.80
N ILE A 180 26.08 -12.32 -11.28
CA ILE A 180 25.10 -13.26 -10.74
C ILE A 180 24.15 -13.67 -11.87
N ASP A 181 23.97 -14.97 -12.07
CA ASP A 181 23.00 -15.57 -12.97
C ASP A 181 22.11 -16.50 -12.13
N TYR A 182 20.88 -16.09 -11.87
CA TYR A 182 19.96 -16.88 -11.07
C TYR A 182 18.65 -17.13 -11.80
N GLY A 183 18.04 -18.27 -11.48
CA GLY A 183 16.76 -18.63 -12.04
C GLY A 183 15.86 -19.30 -11.01
N THR A 184 14.55 -19.22 -11.27
CA THR A 184 13.51 -19.83 -10.46
C THR A 184 12.47 -20.49 -11.36
N ILE A 185 11.88 -21.57 -10.87
CA ILE A 185 10.69 -22.21 -11.43
C ILE A 185 9.65 -22.23 -10.32
N PHE A 186 8.50 -21.69 -10.62
CA PHE A 186 7.33 -21.79 -9.76
C PHE A 186 6.24 -22.56 -10.49
N TYR A 187 5.67 -23.55 -9.79
CA TYR A 187 4.62 -24.42 -10.30
C TYR A 187 3.35 -24.27 -9.48
N ASP A 188 2.22 -24.07 -10.16
CA ASP A 188 0.89 -24.11 -9.55
C ASP A 188 -0.02 -25.01 -10.38
N ASP A 189 -0.88 -25.79 -9.72
CA ASP A 189 -1.87 -26.59 -10.40
C ASP A 189 -3.30 -26.24 -9.95
N ASN A 190 -4.14 -25.92 -10.92
CA ASN A 190 -5.54 -25.63 -10.70
C ASN A 190 -6.42 -26.77 -11.22
N THR A 191 -7.31 -27.29 -10.36
CA THR A 191 -8.25 -28.33 -10.77
C THR A 191 -9.40 -27.72 -11.58
N VAL A 192 -9.37 -27.95 -12.92
CA VAL A 192 -10.36 -27.37 -13.86
C VAL A 192 -11.56 -28.28 -14.15
N LYS A 193 -11.68 -29.43 -13.47
CA LYS A 193 -12.67 -30.48 -13.78
C LYS A 193 -14.13 -30.02 -13.80
N LYS A 194 -14.46 -28.98 -13.05
CA LYS A 194 -15.80 -28.37 -12.98
C LYS A 194 -15.79 -26.87 -13.23
N MET A 195 -14.62 -26.28 -13.51
CA MET A 195 -14.48 -24.85 -13.72
C MET A 195 -14.56 -24.55 -15.22
N ASN A 196 -15.48 -23.68 -15.59
CA ASN A 196 -15.59 -23.18 -16.95
C ASN A 196 -14.82 -21.87 -17.13
N TYR A 197 -14.32 -21.30 -16.04
CA TYR A 197 -13.69 -19.99 -16.04
C TYR A 197 -12.71 -19.83 -14.89
N ILE A 198 -11.49 -19.35 -15.18
CA ILE A 198 -10.45 -18.99 -14.20
C ILE A 198 -9.79 -17.70 -14.69
N GLU A 199 -9.77 -16.67 -13.87
CA GLU A 199 -8.91 -15.49 -14.06
C GLU A 199 -7.66 -15.69 -13.22
N PHE A 200 -6.48 -15.68 -13.88
CA PHE A 200 -5.22 -15.59 -13.16
C PHE A 200 -4.96 -14.16 -12.75
N ASP A 201 -4.15 -13.98 -11.72
CA ASP A 201 -3.82 -12.65 -11.24
C ASP A 201 -3.15 -11.81 -12.35
N PRO A 202 -3.55 -10.55 -12.54
CA PRO A 202 -2.91 -9.69 -13.51
C PRO A 202 -1.49 -9.34 -13.07
N ILE A 203 -0.58 -9.31 -14.03
CA ILE A 203 0.81 -8.93 -13.87
C ILE A 203 0.98 -7.49 -14.35
N TYR A 204 1.55 -6.65 -13.47
CA TYR A 204 1.96 -5.29 -13.77
C TYR A 204 3.49 -5.23 -13.69
N PHE A 205 4.11 -4.98 -14.82
CA PHE A 205 5.56 -4.97 -14.96
C PHE A 205 6.04 -3.58 -15.38
N VAL A 206 6.67 -2.86 -14.47
CA VAL A 206 7.36 -1.62 -14.78
C VAL A 206 8.69 -1.98 -15.45
N CYS A 207 8.89 -1.53 -16.69
CA CYS A 207 10.05 -1.92 -17.50
C CYS A 207 11.38 -1.39 -16.97
N THR A 208 11.36 -0.32 -16.20
CA THR A 208 12.53 0.30 -15.59
C THR A 208 12.80 -0.29 -14.22
N ARG A 209 14.07 -0.44 -13.85
CA ARG A 209 14.53 -1.09 -12.62
C ARG A 209 15.51 -0.19 -11.85
N GLU A 210 15.93 -0.66 -10.68
CA GLU A 210 17.02 -0.08 -9.88
C GLU A 210 18.36 0.01 -10.64
N TYR A 211 18.56 -0.88 -11.60
CA TYR A 211 19.70 -0.87 -12.53
C TYR A 211 19.23 -0.76 -13.97
N PRO A 212 20.06 -0.22 -14.88
CA PRO A 212 19.79 -0.27 -16.30
C PRO A 212 19.62 -1.72 -16.80
N VAL A 213 18.76 -1.91 -17.79
CA VAL A 213 18.46 -3.23 -18.35
C VAL A 213 18.85 -3.28 -19.82
N LEU A 214 19.78 -4.20 -20.16
CA LEU A 214 20.20 -4.39 -21.54
C LEU A 214 19.16 -5.17 -22.35
N SER A 215 18.61 -6.27 -21.76
CA SER A 215 17.55 -7.06 -22.40
C SER A 215 16.57 -7.60 -21.35
N GLN A 216 15.29 -7.52 -21.67
CA GLN A 216 14.23 -8.17 -20.88
C GLN A 216 13.14 -8.72 -21.78
N LYS A 217 12.64 -9.92 -21.45
CA LYS A 217 11.72 -10.69 -22.27
C LYS A 217 10.63 -11.35 -21.45
N PHE A 218 9.42 -11.43 -22.04
CA PHE A 218 8.36 -12.33 -21.60
C PHE A 218 7.97 -13.25 -22.76
N GLU A 219 7.73 -14.51 -22.44
CA GLU A 219 7.15 -15.51 -23.31
C GLU A 219 5.94 -16.12 -22.64
N ILE A 220 4.85 -16.27 -23.35
CA ILE A 220 3.62 -16.90 -22.86
C ILE A 220 3.25 -17.99 -23.84
N ASP A 221 3.08 -19.20 -23.33
CA ASP A 221 2.63 -20.38 -24.05
C ASP A 221 1.33 -20.89 -23.42
N THR A 222 0.24 -20.92 -24.18
CA THR A 222 -1.09 -21.23 -23.67
C THR A 222 -1.80 -22.25 -24.53
N ASP A 223 -2.87 -22.86 -23.97
CA ASP A 223 -3.78 -23.71 -24.71
C ASP A 223 -4.92 -22.91 -25.40
N ASN A 224 -5.68 -23.59 -26.27
CA ASN A 224 -6.78 -23.00 -27.06
C ASN A 224 -7.96 -22.43 -26.22
N ASN A 225 -8.03 -22.64 -24.93
CA ASN A 225 -9.05 -22.11 -24.04
C ASN A 225 -8.52 -20.99 -23.13
N SER A 226 -7.29 -20.62 -23.31
CA SER A 226 -6.67 -19.50 -22.59
C SER A 226 -6.60 -18.27 -23.50
N PHE A 227 -6.88 -17.12 -22.89
CA PHE A 227 -6.93 -15.82 -23.53
C PHE A 227 -5.91 -14.93 -22.84
N VAL A 228 -5.21 -14.11 -23.63
CA VAL A 228 -4.25 -13.14 -23.11
C VAL A 228 -4.77 -11.74 -23.33
N ASN A 229 -4.94 -11.01 -22.24
CA ASN A 229 -5.17 -9.58 -22.27
C ASN A 229 -3.85 -8.89 -21.96
N SER A 230 -3.47 -7.90 -22.74
CA SER A 230 -2.21 -7.18 -22.53
C SER A 230 -2.32 -5.73 -22.94
N LYS A 231 -1.70 -4.84 -22.19
CA LYS A 231 -1.55 -3.43 -22.55
C LYS A 231 -0.19 -2.92 -22.14
N SER A 232 0.43 -2.21 -23.08
CA SER A 232 1.68 -1.47 -22.86
C SER A 232 1.37 0.02 -22.77
N THR A 233 1.97 0.69 -21.80
CA THR A 233 1.78 2.13 -21.56
C THR A 233 3.13 2.85 -21.51
N MET A 234 3.12 4.17 -21.66
CA MET A 234 4.28 5.05 -21.50
C MET A 234 5.51 4.61 -22.35
N GLY A 235 5.25 4.09 -23.57
CA GLY A 235 6.33 3.69 -24.50
C GLY A 235 6.96 2.32 -24.20
N ALA A 236 6.33 1.47 -23.39
CA ALA A 236 6.68 0.06 -23.33
C ALA A 236 6.33 -0.63 -24.67
N PRO A 237 7.12 -1.60 -25.15
CA PRO A 237 6.76 -2.40 -26.32
C PRO A 237 5.44 -3.15 -26.12
N ALA A 238 4.74 -3.47 -27.20
CA ALA A 238 3.56 -4.32 -27.16
C ALA A 238 3.95 -5.80 -27.28
N PHE A 239 3.14 -6.69 -26.71
CA PHE A 239 3.22 -8.12 -26.99
C PHE A 239 3.00 -8.41 -28.46
N LYS A 240 3.67 -9.43 -28.96
CA LYS A 240 3.52 -9.96 -30.33
C LYS A 240 3.07 -11.40 -30.25
N GLU A 241 2.16 -11.78 -31.09
CA GLU A 241 1.79 -13.18 -31.33
C GLU A 241 2.86 -13.81 -32.23
N THR A 242 3.38 -14.99 -31.82
CA THR A 242 4.52 -15.63 -32.50
C THR A 242 4.23 -17.04 -33.02
N GLY A 243 3.11 -17.66 -32.62
CA GLY A 243 2.79 -19.04 -32.97
C GLY A 243 1.60 -19.21 -33.92
N ASN A 244 1.62 -20.28 -34.72
CA ASN A 244 0.60 -20.55 -35.75
C ASN A 244 -0.58 -21.43 -35.26
N ALA A 245 -0.50 -22.09 -34.14
CA ALA A 245 -1.51 -23.06 -33.70
C ALA A 245 -1.73 -23.08 -32.18
N ASN A 246 -0.73 -22.77 -31.41
CA ASN A 246 -0.81 -22.60 -29.96
C ASN A 246 -0.65 -21.12 -29.68
N ALA A 247 -1.46 -20.57 -28.80
CA ALA A 247 -1.40 -19.16 -28.46
C ALA A 247 -0.06 -18.83 -27.76
N GLU A 248 0.96 -18.58 -28.58
CA GLU A 248 2.29 -18.19 -28.16
C GLU A 248 2.45 -16.68 -28.33
N TYR A 249 2.90 -16.02 -27.28
CA TYR A 249 3.11 -14.57 -27.28
C TYR A 249 4.50 -14.24 -26.77
N SER A 250 5.14 -13.26 -27.40
CA SER A 250 6.43 -12.73 -26.94
C SER A 250 6.41 -11.23 -26.76
N TRP A 251 7.19 -10.79 -25.80
CA TRP A 251 7.45 -9.39 -25.51
C TRP A 251 8.94 -9.19 -25.28
N GLU A 252 9.51 -8.15 -25.84
CA GLU A 252 10.92 -7.83 -25.70
C GLU A 252 11.11 -6.33 -25.55
N ASP A 253 11.96 -5.95 -24.62
CA ASP A 253 12.38 -4.58 -24.40
C ASP A 253 13.90 -4.53 -24.17
N ARG A 254 14.56 -3.49 -24.67
CA ARG A 254 16.01 -3.38 -24.67
C ARG A 254 16.48 -1.97 -24.32
N ASN A 255 17.70 -1.91 -23.75
CA ASN A 255 18.42 -0.66 -23.51
C ASN A 255 17.64 0.33 -22.61
N ARG A 256 17.01 -0.16 -21.58
CA ARG A 256 16.24 0.62 -20.62
C ARG A 256 17.16 1.28 -19.58
N GLU A 257 17.05 2.58 -19.39
CA GLU A 257 17.73 3.29 -18.32
C GLU A 257 17.10 2.92 -16.95
N LYS A 258 17.87 3.05 -15.88
CA LYS A 258 17.36 2.82 -14.51
C LYS A 258 16.31 3.85 -14.13
N ILE A 259 15.47 3.50 -13.14
CA ILE A 259 14.64 4.48 -12.45
C ILE A 259 15.55 5.26 -11.50
N PRO A 260 15.53 6.57 -11.53
CA PRO A 260 16.11 7.36 -10.45
C PRO A 260 15.45 6.95 -9.11
N ASP A 261 16.25 6.71 -8.09
CA ASP A 261 15.73 6.49 -6.73
C ASP A 261 15.22 7.81 -6.17
N THR A 262 14.00 8.16 -6.54
CA THR A 262 13.36 9.41 -6.16
C THR A 262 12.10 9.15 -5.36
N LYS A 263 11.92 9.90 -4.27
CA LYS A 263 10.69 9.91 -3.48
C LYS A 263 9.53 10.49 -4.30
N TRP A 264 8.31 10.15 -3.96
CA TRP A 264 7.08 10.70 -4.54
C TRP A 264 6.97 10.51 -6.07
N VAL A 265 7.08 9.26 -6.50
CA VAL A 265 6.91 8.86 -7.90
C VAL A 265 5.75 7.90 -8.04
N ASN A 266 4.84 8.15 -8.95
CA ASN A 266 3.81 7.19 -9.33
C ASN A 266 4.34 6.26 -10.43
N ARG A 267 5.01 5.17 -10.01
CA ARG A 267 5.70 4.24 -10.93
C ARG A 267 4.78 3.63 -11.97
N MET A 268 3.51 3.41 -11.62
CA MET A 268 2.54 2.73 -12.50
C MET A 268 2.05 3.60 -13.66
N ILE A 269 2.17 4.91 -13.55
CA ILE A 269 1.63 5.86 -14.53
C ILE A 269 2.72 6.63 -15.26
N GLU A 270 3.89 6.80 -14.63
CA GLU A 270 4.93 7.68 -15.16
C GLU A 270 6.01 6.92 -15.93
N PHE A 271 6.15 5.61 -15.71
CA PHE A 271 7.16 4.80 -16.38
C PHE A 271 6.58 3.84 -17.42
N PRO A 272 7.39 3.43 -18.41
CA PRO A 272 7.02 2.37 -19.32
C PRO A 272 6.60 1.11 -18.56
N MET A 273 5.37 0.67 -18.80
CA MET A 273 4.78 -0.46 -18.12
C MET A 273 4.10 -1.40 -19.10
N LEU A 274 4.34 -2.68 -18.92
CA LEU A 274 3.58 -3.76 -19.50
C LEU A 274 2.62 -4.32 -18.45
N LYS A 275 1.35 -4.49 -18.78
CA LYS A 275 0.44 -5.28 -17.97
C LYS A 275 -0.22 -6.36 -18.81
N PHE A 276 -0.41 -7.55 -18.24
CA PHE A 276 -1.10 -8.64 -18.90
C PHE A 276 -1.79 -9.56 -17.90
N GLN A 277 -2.77 -10.30 -18.39
CA GLN A 277 -3.52 -11.29 -17.61
C GLN A 277 -3.85 -12.47 -18.53
N ILE A 278 -3.76 -13.67 -17.97
CA ILE A 278 -4.22 -14.88 -18.62
C ILE A 278 -5.58 -15.25 -18.03
N VAL A 279 -6.52 -15.63 -18.90
CA VAL A 279 -7.87 -16.04 -18.53
C VAL A 279 -8.18 -17.37 -19.23
N PHE A 280 -8.50 -18.39 -18.45
CA PHE A 280 -9.00 -19.66 -18.96
C PHE A 280 -10.52 -19.60 -19.05
N SER A 281 -11.11 -19.92 -20.24
CA SER A 281 -12.56 -19.95 -20.41
C SER A 281 -13.01 -20.98 -21.42
N ARG A 282 -13.91 -21.87 -21.01
CA ARG A 282 -14.65 -22.79 -21.88
C ARG A 282 -16.01 -22.24 -22.33
N SER A 283 -16.41 -21.09 -21.81
CA SER A 283 -17.71 -20.51 -22.11
C SER A 283 -17.79 -19.98 -23.55
N GLU A 284 -18.85 -20.30 -24.25
CA GLU A 284 -19.17 -19.71 -25.55
C GLU A 284 -19.76 -18.29 -25.40
N ASN A 285 -20.44 -18.03 -24.27
CA ASN A 285 -20.96 -16.70 -23.97
C ASN A 285 -19.89 -15.87 -23.25
N ARG A 286 -19.26 -14.96 -24.00
CA ARG A 286 -18.15 -14.13 -23.55
C ARG A 286 -18.50 -12.66 -23.36
N ALA A 287 -19.78 -12.30 -23.51
CA ALA A 287 -20.22 -10.91 -23.48
C ALA A 287 -19.79 -10.14 -22.20
N ASP A 288 -19.66 -10.88 -21.08
CA ASP A 288 -19.29 -10.30 -19.78
C ASP A 288 -17.82 -10.43 -19.45
N LEU A 289 -17.08 -11.25 -20.22
CA LEU A 289 -15.69 -11.54 -19.94
C LEU A 289 -14.81 -10.44 -20.55
N PHE A 290 -13.78 -10.05 -19.82
CA PHE A 290 -12.74 -9.12 -20.30
C PHE A 290 -11.70 -9.90 -21.12
N ILE A 291 -12.12 -10.52 -22.22
CA ILE A 291 -11.26 -11.30 -23.12
C ILE A 291 -11.55 -10.93 -24.57
N GLY A 292 -10.57 -11.19 -25.44
CA GLY A 292 -10.67 -11.08 -26.88
C GLY A 292 -11.31 -12.30 -27.53
N ASP A 293 -11.20 -12.39 -28.85
CA ASP A 293 -11.52 -13.59 -29.60
C ASP A 293 -10.42 -14.65 -29.43
N ARG A 294 -10.70 -15.91 -29.80
CA ARG A 294 -9.71 -16.98 -29.68
C ARG A 294 -8.50 -16.72 -30.57
N GLY A 295 -7.31 -16.83 -30.00
CA GLY A 295 -6.06 -16.57 -30.70
C GLY A 295 -5.76 -15.08 -30.91
N GLU A 296 -6.58 -14.17 -30.38
CA GLU A 296 -6.36 -12.73 -30.48
C GLU A 296 -5.95 -12.14 -29.12
N LEU A 297 -4.93 -11.31 -29.15
CA LEU A 297 -4.45 -10.56 -28.00
C LEU A 297 -5.38 -9.37 -27.73
N LYS A 298 -6.08 -9.37 -26.60
CA LYS A 298 -6.92 -8.24 -26.20
C LYS A 298 -6.04 -7.11 -25.67
N GLN A 299 -6.03 -5.96 -26.37
CA GLN A 299 -5.17 -4.82 -26.00
C GLN A 299 -5.95 -3.57 -25.60
N ASN A 300 -7.21 -3.47 -25.96
CA ASN A 300 -8.02 -2.29 -25.70
C ASN A 300 -9.48 -2.67 -25.41
N ILE A 301 -10.13 -1.84 -24.61
CA ILE A 301 -11.58 -1.86 -24.36
C ILE A 301 -12.10 -0.45 -24.68
N SER A 302 -13.05 -0.33 -25.59
CA SER A 302 -13.67 0.96 -25.86
C SER A 302 -14.61 1.37 -24.69
N PRO A 303 -14.92 2.66 -24.53
CA PRO A 303 -15.91 3.10 -23.54
C PRO A 303 -17.27 2.40 -23.68
N GLU A 304 -17.73 2.15 -24.92
CA GLU A 304 -18.97 1.44 -25.22
C GLU A 304 -18.91 -0.03 -24.80
N GLU A 305 -17.77 -0.68 -25.05
CA GLU A 305 -17.53 -2.05 -24.62
C GLU A 305 -17.45 -2.12 -23.09
N LEU A 306 -16.77 -1.17 -22.46
CA LEU A 306 -16.69 -1.06 -21.00
C LEU A 306 -18.08 -0.91 -20.41
N ALA A 307 -18.92 -0.01 -20.97
CA ALA A 307 -20.31 0.19 -20.50
C ALA A 307 -21.12 -1.12 -20.55
N LYS A 308 -21.01 -1.88 -21.64
CA LYS A 308 -21.70 -3.18 -21.78
C LYS A 308 -21.23 -4.17 -20.73
N LYS A 309 -19.91 -4.29 -20.52
CA LYS A 309 -19.34 -5.19 -19.52
C LYS A 309 -19.75 -4.80 -18.11
N MET A 310 -19.71 -3.50 -17.77
CA MET A 310 -20.16 -2.99 -16.48
C MET A 310 -21.65 -3.23 -16.24
N ASN A 311 -22.50 -2.95 -17.23
CA ASN A 311 -23.94 -3.23 -17.16
C ASN A 311 -24.21 -4.72 -16.89
N ASN A 312 -23.51 -5.62 -17.57
CA ASN A 312 -23.69 -7.05 -17.40
C ASN A 312 -23.20 -7.53 -16.03
N LEU A 313 -22.04 -7.04 -15.56
CA LEU A 313 -21.54 -7.32 -14.23
C LEU A 313 -22.53 -6.86 -13.16
N TYR A 314 -23.00 -5.62 -13.26
CA TYR A 314 -23.97 -5.05 -12.29
C TYR A 314 -25.25 -5.89 -12.21
N ASN A 315 -25.81 -6.31 -13.34
CA ASN A 315 -27.05 -7.09 -13.39
C ASN A 315 -26.89 -8.54 -12.84
N ARG A 316 -25.66 -9.04 -12.70
CA ARG A 316 -25.36 -10.37 -12.15
C ARG A 316 -24.96 -10.37 -10.69
N LEU A 317 -24.76 -9.19 -10.09
CA LEU A 317 -24.40 -9.07 -8.70
C LEU A 317 -25.54 -9.55 -7.80
N ASP A 318 -25.31 -10.60 -7.03
CA ASP A 318 -26.23 -11.08 -6.01
C ASP A 318 -25.95 -10.41 -4.66
N GLY A 319 -26.40 -9.18 -4.51
CA GLY A 319 -26.41 -8.45 -3.24
C GLY A 319 -27.69 -8.66 -2.41
N SER A 320 -28.60 -9.53 -2.85
CA SER A 320 -29.96 -9.65 -2.31
C SER A 320 -30.02 -9.90 -0.80
N MET A 321 -29.09 -10.69 -0.26
CA MET A 321 -29.00 -10.94 1.18
C MET A 321 -28.67 -9.66 1.96
N TYR A 322 -27.62 -8.95 1.57
CA TYR A 322 -27.17 -7.73 2.26
C TYR A 322 -28.16 -6.59 2.10
N TYR A 323 -28.71 -6.43 0.89
CA TYR A 323 -29.82 -5.48 0.65
C TYR A 323 -31.03 -5.77 1.52
N SER A 324 -31.44 -7.05 1.62
CA SER A 324 -32.60 -7.45 2.44
C SER A 324 -32.39 -7.14 3.92
N MET A 325 -31.19 -7.39 4.44
CA MET A 325 -30.83 -7.03 5.81
C MET A 325 -30.81 -5.50 6.01
N ALA A 326 -30.19 -4.76 5.09
CA ALA A 326 -30.16 -3.29 5.15
C ALA A 326 -31.58 -2.70 5.11
N LYS A 327 -32.44 -3.20 4.22
CA LYS A 327 -33.83 -2.82 4.11
C LYS A 327 -34.63 -3.10 5.38
N ALA A 328 -34.41 -4.26 6.01
CA ALA A 328 -35.07 -4.61 7.27
C ALA A 328 -34.71 -3.61 8.37
N TYR A 329 -33.43 -3.31 8.51
CA TYR A 329 -32.97 -2.34 9.50
C TYR A 329 -33.43 -0.91 9.20
N LEU A 330 -33.38 -0.47 7.94
CA LEU A 330 -33.91 0.83 7.52
C LEU A 330 -35.38 0.97 7.87
N LYS A 331 -36.23 -0.08 7.68
CA LYS A 331 -37.61 -0.11 8.10
C LYS A 331 -37.78 0.05 9.61
N GLN A 332 -36.96 -0.66 10.40
CA GLN A 332 -37.02 -0.58 11.86
C GLN A 332 -36.75 0.84 12.37
N ILE A 333 -35.83 1.58 11.74
CA ILE A 333 -35.49 2.95 12.12
C ILE A 333 -36.36 4.02 11.45
N GLY A 334 -37.41 3.64 10.72
CA GLY A 334 -38.37 4.55 10.14
C GLY A 334 -37.82 5.39 8.96
N TYR A 335 -37.18 4.75 7.98
CA TYR A 335 -36.48 5.43 6.89
C TYR A 335 -37.39 6.33 6.01
N ALA A 336 -38.70 6.07 5.99
CA ALA A 336 -39.65 6.78 5.12
C ALA A 336 -39.73 8.28 5.47
N ASP A 337 -39.64 8.62 6.76
CA ASP A 337 -39.82 9.99 7.27
C ASP A 337 -38.44 10.71 7.49
N MET A 338 -37.34 10.06 7.17
CA MET A 338 -36.00 10.68 7.28
C MET A 338 -35.81 11.76 6.21
N ARG A 339 -35.02 12.78 6.54
CA ARG A 339 -34.48 13.67 5.51
C ARG A 339 -33.62 12.85 4.55
N GLU A 340 -33.52 13.24 3.28
CA GLU A 340 -32.76 12.53 2.27
C GLU A 340 -31.30 12.31 2.67
N GLU A 341 -30.66 13.35 3.16
CA GLU A 341 -29.26 13.30 3.59
C GLU A 341 -29.06 12.33 4.77
N ASP A 342 -29.95 12.35 5.77
CA ASP A 342 -29.90 11.44 6.92
C ASP A 342 -30.09 9.97 6.48
N PHE A 343 -30.97 9.75 5.50
CA PHE A 343 -31.19 8.43 4.91
C PHE A 343 -29.95 7.89 4.21
N ILE A 344 -29.29 8.71 3.37
CA ILE A 344 -28.07 8.32 2.65
C ILE A 344 -26.96 7.99 3.64
N GLN A 345 -26.75 8.84 4.63
CA GLN A 345 -25.73 8.64 5.67
C GLN A 345 -25.98 7.37 6.48
N LYS A 346 -27.23 7.16 6.94
CA LYS A 346 -27.60 5.94 7.67
C LYS A 346 -27.40 4.70 6.84
N THR A 347 -27.82 4.72 5.57
CA THR A 347 -27.62 3.61 4.64
C THR A 347 -26.15 3.28 4.47
N TYR A 348 -25.31 4.30 4.31
CA TYR A 348 -23.84 4.11 4.20
C TYR A 348 -23.28 3.38 5.41
N TYR A 349 -23.60 3.82 6.64
CA TYR A 349 -23.07 3.19 7.85
C TYR A 349 -23.60 1.78 8.09
N ILE A 350 -24.85 1.51 7.69
CA ILE A 350 -25.40 0.15 7.71
C ILE A 350 -24.60 -0.76 6.78
N LEU A 351 -24.32 -0.30 5.55
CA LEU A 351 -23.54 -1.07 4.58
C LEU A 351 -22.08 -1.21 5.03
N ARG A 352 -21.47 -0.16 5.61
CA ARG A 352 -20.14 -0.24 6.22
C ARG A 352 -20.09 -1.31 7.31
N HIS A 353 -21.05 -1.30 8.23
CA HIS A 353 -21.15 -2.32 9.27
C HIS A 353 -21.28 -3.73 8.67
N MET A 354 -22.15 -3.93 7.70
CA MET A 354 -22.33 -5.23 7.05
C MET A 354 -21.09 -5.69 6.32
N SER A 355 -20.41 -4.79 5.63
CA SER A 355 -19.18 -5.07 4.90
C SER A 355 -18.10 -5.69 5.80
N PHE A 356 -17.91 -5.16 7.01
CA PHE A 356 -16.84 -5.62 7.91
C PHE A 356 -17.30 -6.64 8.95
N TYR A 357 -18.56 -6.61 9.34
CA TYR A 357 -19.10 -7.52 10.35
C TYR A 357 -19.59 -8.85 9.76
N ARG A 358 -20.18 -8.83 8.55
CA ARG A 358 -20.84 -9.99 7.91
C ARG A 358 -20.04 -10.57 6.75
N ALA A 359 -19.16 -9.78 6.13
CA ALA A 359 -18.49 -10.15 4.89
C ALA A 359 -17.06 -9.71 4.87
N ASN A 360 -16.07 -10.09 5.20
CA ASN A 360 -14.64 -9.69 5.08
C ASN A 360 -14.33 -8.51 4.11
N GLY A 361 -15.25 -7.53 4.02
CA GLY A 361 -15.20 -6.42 3.09
C GLY A 361 -16.09 -6.64 1.86
N PHE A 362 -16.76 -5.58 1.39
CA PHE A 362 -17.46 -5.58 0.10
C PHE A 362 -16.49 -5.18 -1.01
N SER A 363 -16.64 -5.76 -2.19
CA SER A 363 -16.09 -5.15 -3.39
C SER A 363 -16.83 -3.85 -3.71
N SER A 364 -16.20 -2.97 -4.51
CA SER A 364 -16.83 -1.70 -4.89
C SER A 364 -18.13 -1.89 -5.66
N GLU A 365 -18.20 -2.94 -6.49
CA GLU A 365 -19.41 -3.31 -7.23
C GLU A 365 -20.55 -3.74 -6.28
N LEU A 366 -20.25 -4.61 -5.32
CA LEU A 366 -21.25 -5.10 -4.36
C LEU A 366 -21.77 -3.95 -3.49
N PHE A 367 -20.86 -3.08 -3.03
CA PHE A 367 -21.25 -1.90 -2.26
C PHE A 367 -22.16 -0.98 -3.07
N ALA A 368 -21.78 -0.65 -4.32
CA ALA A 368 -22.57 0.20 -5.20
C ALA A 368 -23.96 -0.41 -5.47
N SER A 369 -24.02 -1.73 -5.74
CA SER A 369 -25.29 -2.43 -5.96
C SER A 369 -26.19 -2.38 -4.73
N CYS A 370 -25.68 -2.66 -3.53
CA CYS A 370 -26.46 -2.59 -2.30
C CYS A 370 -26.94 -1.15 -1.99
N LEU A 371 -26.07 -0.17 -2.21
CA LEU A 371 -26.41 1.24 -1.96
C LEU A 371 -27.51 1.72 -2.90
N THR A 372 -27.39 1.45 -4.21
CA THR A 372 -28.39 1.89 -5.19
C THR A 372 -29.75 1.25 -4.97
N GLN A 373 -29.81 -0.06 -4.64
CA GLN A 373 -31.05 -0.72 -4.26
C GLN A 373 -31.70 -0.09 -3.02
N CYS A 374 -30.90 0.40 -2.06
CA CYS A 374 -31.42 1.15 -0.91
C CYS A 374 -31.93 2.54 -1.33
N LEU A 375 -31.23 3.26 -2.23
CA LEU A 375 -31.66 4.56 -2.73
C LEU A 375 -33.01 4.47 -3.49
N ASP A 376 -33.24 3.37 -4.22
CA ASP A 376 -34.50 3.08 -4.93
C ASP A 376 -35.69 2.95 -3.99
N LEU A 377 -35.49 2.56 -2.72
CA LEU A 377 -36.60 2.54 -1.72
C LEU A 377 -37.27 3.91 -1.56
N ARG A 378 -36.52 4.98 -1.78
CA ARG A 378 -36.99 6.36 -1.67
C ARG A 378 -36.96 7.09 -3.01
N LYS A 379 -36.72 6.38 -4.11
CA LYS A 379 -36.63 6.95 -5.46
C LYS A 379 -35.62 8.11 -5.55
N ILE A 380 -34.52 8.02 -4.82
CA ILE A 380 -33.45 9.01 -4.87
C ILE A 380 -32.64 8.76 -6.16
N PRO A 381 -32.58 9.76 -7.07
CA PRO A 381 -31.82 9.59 -8.30
C PRO A 381 -30.33 9.51 -8.05
N TYR A 382 -29.64 8.67 -8.80
CA TYR A 382 -28.18 8.46 -8.73
C TYR A 382 -27.60 8.17 -10.11
N ASP A 383 -26.30 8.36 -10.23
CA ASP A 383 -25.49 7.88 -11.33
C ASP A 383 -24.53 6.78 -10.82
N LEU A 384 -24.34 5.73 -11.62
CA LEU A 384 -23.25 4.78 -11.41
C LEU A 384 -22.00 5.31 -12.09
N VAL A 385 -20.92 5.40 -11.37
CA VAL A 385 -19.66 5.92 -11.89
C VAL A 385 -18.57 4.85 -11.79
N VAL A 386 -17.78 4.70 -12.84
CA VAL A 386 -16.67 3.76 -12.93
C VAL A 386 -15.38 4.51 -13.29
N THR A 387 -14.33 4.20 -12.58
CA THR A 387 -12.98 4.71 -12.83
C THR A 387 -11.94 3.62 -12.56
N ALA A 388 -10.67 3.96 -12.54
CA ALA A 388 -9.60 3.12 -12.02
C ALA A 388 -8.71 3.92 -11.08
N PRO A 389 -8.08 3.29 -10.06
CA PRO A 389 -7.14 3.98 -9.18
C PRO A 389 -5.98 4.57 -9.98
N SER A 390 -5.69 5.84 -9.79
CA SER A 390 -4.56 6.52 -10.45
C SER A 390 -3.19 5.94 -10.05
N THR A 391 -3.15 5.18 -8.97
CA THR A 391 -1.97 4.43 -8.52
C THR A 391 -1.78 3.09 -9.24
N LEU A 392 -2.74 2.67 -10.06
CA LEU A 392 -2.72 1.38 -10.76
C LEU A 392 -2.76 1.55 -12.29
N THR A 393 -3.74 2.30 -12.79
CA THR A 393 -3.94 2.47 -14.25
C THR A 393 -4.83 3.68 -14.52
N LYS A 394 -4.83 4.17 -15.76
CA LYS A 394 -5.78 5.19 -16.22
C LYS A 394 -7.07 4.54 -16.69
N PRO A 395 -8.24 5.19 -16.57
CA PRO A 395 -9.52 4.61 -17.04
C PRO A 395 -9.54 4.22 -18.52
N GLY A 396 -8.83 4.94 -19.39
CA GLY A 396 -8.66 4.58 -20.79
C GLY A 396 -7.75 3.39 -21.06
N ASP A 397 -7.07 2.89 -20.03
CA ASP A 397 -6.17 1.75 -20.09
C ASP A 397 -6.74 0.52 -19.37
N ILE A 398 -7.99 0.55 -18.90
CA ILE A 398 -8.68 -0.60 -18.31
C ILE A 398 -8.80 -1.71 -19.33
N ILE A 399 -8.28 -2.89 -19.01
CA ILE A 399 -8.43 -4.13 -19.81
C ILE A 399 -8.72 -5.38 -18.97
N PHE A 400 -8.62 -5.29 -17.65
CA PHE A 400 -8.91 -6.40 -16.74
C PHE A 400 -10.18 -6.12 -15.93
N ARG A 401 -10.92 -7.18 -15.62
CA ARG A 401 -12.13 -7.09 -14.82
C ARG A 401 -11.89 -6.54 -13.40
N THR A 402 -10.69 -6.72 -12.88
CA THR A 402 -10.31 -6.31 -11.53
C THR A 402 -9.83 -4.85 -11.43
N GLU A 403 -9.72 -4.13 -12.54
CA GLU A 403 -9.24 -2.74 -12.55
C GLU A 403 -10.34 -1.70 -12.31
N PRO A 404 -11.59 -1.87 -12.80
CA PRO A 404 -12.63 -0.89 -12.55
C PRO A 404 -12.98 -0.78 -11.07
N GLU A 405 -13.10 0.45 -10.59
CA GLU A 405 -13.65 0.76 -9.27
C GLU A 405 -14.97 1.50 -9.43
N TRP A 406 -15.96 1.06 -8.65
CA TRP A 406 -17.31 1.57 -8.70
C TRP A 406 -17.59 2.57 -7.60
N MET A 407 -18.37 3.58 -7.91
CA MET A 407 -18.90 4.53 -6.95
C MET A 407 -20.31 4.98 -7.37
N VAL A 408 -21.05 5.53 -6.42
CA VAL A 408 -22.40 6.06 -6.64
C VAL A 408 -22.34 7.57 -6.51
N LYS A 409 -22.83 8.29 -7.51
CA LYS A 409 -22.97 9.74 -7.47
C LYS A 409 -24.41 10.11 -7.18
N VAL A 410 -24.63 10.89 -6.13
CA VAL A 410 -25.95 11.47 -5.78
C VAL A 410 -25.81 12.98 -5.80
N LYS A 411 -26.50 13.64 -6.73
CA LYS A 411 -26.33 15.08 -7.02
C LYS A 411 -24.87 15.38 -7.40
N ASP A 412 -24.17 16.16 -6.61
CA ASP A 412 -22.77 16.55 -6.77
C ASP A 412 -21.79 15.76 -5.91
N LYS A 413 -22.30 14.82 -5.07
CA LYS A 413 -21.50 14.06 -4.10
C LYS A 413 -21.25 12.64 -4.60
N PHE A 414 -20.02 12.15 -4.37
CA PHE A 414 -19.59 10.79 -4.68
C PHE A 414 -19.52 9.95 -3.42
N ILE A 415 -20.01 8.71 -3.51
CA ILE A 415 -20.03 7.74 -2.41
C ILE A 415 -19.21 6.53 -2.85
N PHE A 416 -18.12 6.31 -2.16
CA PHE A 416 -17.19 5.21 -2.41
C PHE A 416 -17.50 4.00 -1.54
N ASN A 417 -16.95 2.85 -1.94
CA ASN A 417 -16.95 1.67 -1.09
C ASN A 417 -16.35 2.00 0.28
N ALA A 418 -17.03 1.54 1.32
CA ALA A 418 -16.68 1.85 2.69
C ALA A 418 -15.38 1.16 3.11
N THR A 419 -14.53 1.90 3.81
CA THR A 419 -13.47 1.35 4.66
C THR A 419 -13.90 1.44 6.13
N ILE A 420 -13.19 0.77 7.03
CA ILE A 420 -13.50 0.84 8.47
C ILE A 420 -13.42 2.27 9.02
N PHE A 421 -12.65 3.15 8.38
CA PHE A 421 -12.41 4.53 8.81
C PHE A 421 -13.23 5.58 8.05
N SER A 422 -13.84 5.22 6.91
CA SER A 422 -14.48 6.19 6.03
C SER A 422 -15.87 6.62 6.51
N ASN A 423 -16.20 7.85 6.21
CA ASN A 423 -17.54 8.44 6.32
C ASN A 423 -18.19 8.55 4.93
N PRO A 424 -19.53 8.77 4.84
CA PRO A 424 -20.14 9.14 3.59
C PRO A 424 -19.43 10.33 2.97
N TYR A 425 -19.17 10.26 1.67
CA TYR A 425 -18.52 11.31 0.88
C TYR A 425 -17.03 11.54 1.16
N ASP A 426 -16.39 10.77 2.06
CA ASP A 426 -14.93 10.79 2.17
C ASP A 426 -14.33 10.37 0.82
N PHE A 427 -13.54 11.25 0.21
CA PHE A 427 -12.89 10.99 -1.06
C PHE A 427 -11.62 10.16 -0.84
N LYS A 428 -11.22 9.35 -1.83
CA LYS A 428 -9.96 8.61 -1.80
C LYS A 428 -8.93 9.33 -2.68
N GLU A 429 -7.70 9.45 -2.21
CA GLU A 429 -6.63 10.18 -2.90
C GLU A 429 -6.36 9.65 -4.31
N GLU A 430 -6.46 8.34 -4.50
CA GLU A 430 -6.23 7.65 -5.77
C GLU A 430 -7.24 8.01 -6.88
N PHE A 431 -8.34 8.70 -6.54
CA PHE A 431 -9.37 9.13 -7.49
C PHE A 431 -9.43 10.66 -7.67
N LEU A 432 -8.58 11.41 -7.00
CA LEU A 432 -8.56 12.87 -7.13
C LEU A 432 -8.22 13.29 -8.55
N ASN A 433 -9.06 14.18 -9.12
CA ASN A 433 -8.88 14.73 -10.48
C ASN A 433 -8.69 13.65 -11.56
N THR A 434 -9.27 12.46 -11.36
CA THR A 434 -9.13 11.30 -12.25
C THR A 434 -10.28 11.28 -13.27
N PRO A 435 -10.03 10.97 -14.55
CA PRO A 435 -11.08 10.68 -15.51
C PRO A 435 -11.95 9.50 -15.02
N ALA A 436 -13.24 9.53 -15.34
CA ALA A 436 -14.19 8.49 -14.97
C ALA A 436 -15.31 8.42 -16.01
N TYR A 437 -16.17 7.41 -15.91
CA TYR A 437 -17.34 7.27 -16.77
C TYR A 437 -18.61 7.12 -15.94
N ILE A 438 -19.65 7.90 -16.28
CA ILE A 438 -21.00 7.59 -15.83
C ILE A 438 -21.53 6.46 -16.73
N ILE A 439 -21.93 5.36 -16.12
CA ILE A 439 -22.46 4.18 -16.82
C ILE A 439 -23.99 4.21 -16.74
N SER A 440 -24.64 4.33 -17.91
CA SER A 440 -26.09 4.11 -17.97
C SER A 440 -26.38 2.61 -18.03
N LEU A 441 -27.35 2.16 -17.23
CA LEU A 441 -27.79 0.76 -17.24
C LEU A 441 -28.94 0.56 -18.25
N GLY A 442 -29.12 -0.67 -18.71
CA GLY A 442 -30.24 -1.06 -19.54
C GLY A 442 -29.86 -1.76 -20.84
N LYS A 443 -30.76 -1.73 -21.82
CA LYS A 443 -30.62 -2.46 -23.10
C LYS A 443 -29.47 -1.91 -23.96
N ASN A 444 -29.25 -0.59 -23.92
CA ASN A 444 -28.22 0.11 -24.66
C ASN A 444 -27.36 0.92 -23.69
N PRO A 445 -26.47 0.28 -22.92
CA PRO A 445 -25.64 0.97 -21.95
C PRO A 445 -24.63 1.90 -22.62
N THR A 446 -24.38 3.05 -21.98
CA THR A 446 -23.41 4.05 -22.46
C THR A 446 -22.43 4.42 -21.37
N ALA A 447 -21.26 4.88 -21.74
CA ALA A 447 -20.25 5.46 -20.86
C ALA A 447 -20.05 6.93 -21.19
N THR A 448 -20.48 7.82 -20.31
CA THR A 448 -20.33 9.27 -20.46
C THR A 448 -19.10 9.73 -19.69
N PRO A 449 -18.10 10.34 -20.33
CA PRO A 449 -16.88 10.75 -19.65
C PRO A 449 -17.14 11.91 -18.69
N ILE A 450 -16.52 11.85 -17.52
CA ILE A 450 -16.48 12.92 -16.52
C ILE A 450 -15.07 13.00 -15.93
N THR A 451 -14.79 14.06 -15.16
CA THR A 451 -13.61 14.15 -14.31
C THR A 451 -14.06 14.21 -12.86
N LEU A 452 -13.44 13.38 -12.02
CA LEU A 452 -13.69 13.37 -10.57
C LEU A 452 -13.13 14.63 -9.92
N PRO A 453 -13.69 15.08 -8.78
CA PRO A 453 -13.25 16.30 -8.11
C PRO A 453 -11.79 16.27 -7.67
N ALA A 454 -11.18 17.44 -7.65
CA ALA A 454 -9.95 17.69 -6.90
C ALA A 454 -10.28 18.05 -5.44
N THR A 455 -9.29 18.03 -4.58
CA THR A 455 -9.38 18.56 -3.21
C THR A 455 -8.40 19.71 -3.01
N LYS A 456 -8.61 20.50 -1.95
CA LYS A 456 -7.71 21.58 -1.57
C LYS A 456 -7.00 21.25 -0.27
N ALA A 457 -5.85 21.86 -0.06
CA ALA A 457 -5.06 21.63 1.16
C ALA A 457 -5.80 22.08 2.44
N GLU A 458 -6.71 23.05 2.33
CA GLU A 458 -7.55 23.51 3.44
C GLU A 458 -8.62 22.49 3.86
N GLU A 459 -8.87 21.46 3.07
CA GLU A 459 -9.78 20.36 3.38
C GLU A 459 -9.04 19.21 4.08
N ASN A 460 -7.70 19.13 3.92
CA ASN A 460 -6.83 18.07 4.40
C ASN A 460 -5.83 18.64 5.42
N ILE A 461 -6.29 18.85 6.64
CA ILE A 461 -5.52 19.55 7.65
C ILE A 461 -5.08 18.63 8.76
N THR A 462 -3.78 18.66 9.09
CA THR A 462 -3.25 18.17 10.37
C THR A 462 -2.92 19.37 11.26
N THR A 463 -3.46 19.38 12.46
CA THR A 463 -3.13 20.38 13.50
C THR A 463 -2.49 19.68 14.69
N ASN A 464 -1.26 20.05 15.02
CA ASN A 464 -0.54 19.62 16.21
C ASN A 464 -0.51 20.79 17.21
N THR A 465 -1.18 20.64 18.34
CA THR A 465 -1.07 21.57 19.47
C THR A 465 -0.11 20.96 20.48
N ILE A 466 1.02 21.61 20.69
CA ILE A 466 2.16 21.11 21.46
C ILE A 466 2.34 22.02 22.66
N THR A 467 2.10 21.51 23.85
CA THR A 467 2.43 22.20 25.10
C THR A 467 3.67 21.56 25.69
N ALA A 468 4.72 22.34 25.91
CA ALA A 468 5.98 21.83 26.38
C ALA A 468 6.55 22.64 27.56
N SER A 469 7.19 21.96 28.48
CA SER A 469 7.91 22.57 29.60
C SER A 469 9.18 21.77 29.89
N MET A 470 10.21 22.44 30.38
CA MET A 470 11.45 21.81 30.81
C MET A 470 11.35 21.38 32.26
N ASP A 471 11.65 20.12 32.57
CA ASP A 471 11.92 19.70 33.93
C ASP A 471 13.25 20.27 34.39
N THR A 472 13.25 20.99 35.51
CA THR A 472 14.44 21.72 35.99
C THR A 472 15.49 20.81 36.61
N ALA A 473 15.11 19.61 37.07
CA ALA A 473 16.01 18.64 37.68
C ALA A 473 16.70 17.77 36.61
N THR A 474 15.93 17.18 35.69
CA THR A 474 16.43 16.30 34.65
C THR A 474 16.82 17.03 33.37
N ARG A 475 16.27 18.22 33.10
CA ARG A 475 16.34 19.01 31.88
C ARG A 475 15.69 18.30 30.67
N ASN A 476 14.91 17.29 30.91
CA ASN A 476 14.11 16.68 29.88
C ASN A 476 12.91 17.56 29.55
N MET A 477 12.43 17.44 28.32
CA MET A 477 11.27 18.18 27.86
C MET A 477 10.01 17.35 28.07
N GLN A 478 9.11 17.84 28.93
CA GLN A 478 7.77 17.26 29.10
C GLN A 478 6.87 17.81 27.99
N VAL A 479 6.25 16.92 27.23
CA VAL A 479 5.45 17.28 26.05
C VAL A 479 4.04 16.72 26.13
N VAL A 480 3.06 17.55 25.86
CA VAL A 480 1.67 17.16 25.58
C VAL A 480 1.39 17.55 24.12
N LEU A 481 1.23 16.54 23.28
CA LEU A 481 0.90 16.68 21.85
C LEU A 481 -0.56 16.28 21.64
N GLN A 482 -1.39 17.25 21.29
CA GLN A 482 -2.73 16.98 20.78
C GLN A 482 -2.68 17.08 19.24
N ARG A 483 -3.02 15.99 18.57
CA ARG A 483 -3.08 15.90 17.10
C ARG A 483 -4.52 15.80 16.65
N ALA A 484 -4.90 16.63 15.69
CA ALA A 484 -6.19 16.64 15.04
C ALA A 484 -6.00 16.57 13.52
N ALA A 485 -6.72 15.65 12.84
CA ALA A 485 -6.63 15.47 11.40
C ALA A 485 -8.02 15.43 10.75
N THR A 486 -8.16 16.12 9.60
CA THR A 486 -9.39 16.18 8.80
C THR A 486 -9.13 15.79 7.35
N GLY A 487 -10.19 15.46 6.61
CA GLY A 487 -10.11 15.05 5.20
C GLY A 487 -9.16 13.88 4.97
N LEU A 488 -8.39 13.93 3.89
CA LEU A 488 -7.42 12.89 3.54
C LEU A 488 -6.23 12.84 4.51
N ALA A 489 -5.94 13.92 5.24
CA ALA A 489 -4.87 13.91 6.24
C ALA A 489 -5.10 12.87 7.35
N LYS A 490 -6.34 12.48 7.61
CA LYS A 490 -6.66 11.38 8.54
C LYS A 490 -5.98 10.07 8.17
N LYS A 491 -5.76 9.80 6.88
CA LYS A 491 -5.19 8.53 6.38
C LYS A 491 -3.84 8.22 7.01
N LYS A 492 -3.00 9.24 7.23
CA LYS A 492 -1.67 9.09 7.86
C LYS A 492 -1.75 8.51 9.28
N TYR A 493 -2.88 8.74 9.95
CA TYR A 493 -3.10 8.40 11.35
C TYR A 493 -4.21 7.37 11.58
N ASN A 494 -4.79 6.82 10.51
CA ASN A 494 -5.80 5.77 10.56
C ASN A 494 -5.19 4.40 10.86
N TYR A 495 -4.47 4.29 11.96
CA TYR A 495 -3.91 3.01 12.39
C TYR A 495 -5.03 2.04 12.79
N GLN A 496 -5.04 0.86 12.18
CA GLN A 496 -6.01 -0.19 12.54
C GLN A 496 -5.99 -0.46 14.05
N GLY A 497 -4.81 -0.39 14.67
CA GLY A 497 -4.63 -0.53 16.10
C GLY A 497 -5.41 0.46 16.96
N LEU A 498 -5.77 1.65 16.45
CA LEU A 498 -6.54 2.65 17.22
C LEU A 498 -8.01 2.29 17.39
N VAL A 499 -8.62 1.59 16.42
CA VAL A 499 -10.08 1.42 16.38
C VAL A 499 -10.55 -0.02 16.28
N TYR A 500 -9.67 -0.97 15.94
CA TYR A 500 -10.03 -2.29 15.46
C TYR A 500 -10.99 -3.08 16.37
N THR A 501 -10.78 -3.09 17.69
CA THR A 501 -11.57 -3.97 18.59
C THR A 501 -12.87 -3.32 19.07
N THR A 502 -12.85 -2.01 19.36
CA THR A 502 -14.04 -1.30 19.87
C THR A 502 -14.94 -0.80 18.75
N ALA A 503 -14.39 -0.54 17.56
CA ALA A 503 -15.13 -0.01 16.43
C ALA A 503 -16.21 -0.97 15.92
N PHE A 504 -15.95 -2.28 15.92
CA PHE A 504 -16.95 -3.27 15.52
C PHE A 504 -18.12 -3.33 16.48
N ASP A 505 -17.86 -3.30 17.79
CA ASP A 505 -18.91 -3.31 18.81
C ASP A 505 -19.73 -2.03 18.76
N ASP A 506 -19.10 -0.87 18.53
CA ASP A 506 -19.78 0.42 18.43
C ASP A 506 -20.62 0.51 17.14
N ASP A 507 -20.10 0.04 16.01
CA ASP A 507 -20.84 -0.02 14.74
C ASP A 507 -21.99 -1.03 14.84
N HIS A 508 -21.80 -2.17 15.50
CA HIS A 508 -22.87 -3.15 15.70
C HIS A 508 -24.01 -2.55 16.49
N ARG A 509 -23.75 -1.92 17.62
CA ARG A 509 -24.77 -1.23 18.44
C ARG A 509 -25.46 -0.09 17.69
N SER A 510 -24.71 0.67 16.89
CA SER A 510 -25.21 1.87 16.22
C SER A 510 -25.93 1.56 14.91
N TYR A 511 -25.54 0.51 14.19
CA TYR A 511 -25.92 0.24 12.81
C TYR A 511 -26.31 -1.21 12.51
N GLY A 512 -26.13 -2.14 13.45
CA GLY A 512 -26.40 -3.57 13.26
C GLY A 512 -27.88 -3.94 13.25
N GLY A 513 -28.71 -3.12 13.86
CA GLY A 513 -30.16 -3.32 13.92
C GLY A 513 -30.61 -4.47 14.84
N GLU A 514 -29.68 -5.08 15.53
CA GLU A 514 -29.93 -6.15 16.52
C GLU A 514 -29.60 -5.62 17.90
N ASP A 515 -30.27 -6.17 18.90
CA ASP A 515 -29.85 -5.97 20.28
C ASP A 515 -28.40 -6.46 20.41
N ASP A 516 -27.65 -5.81 21.27
CA ASP A 516 -26.29 -6.23 21.64
C ASP A 516 -26.23 -7.76 21.73
N VAL A 517 -25.18 -8.37 21.19
CA VAL A 517 -24.93 -9.82 21.28
C VAL A 517 -25.19 -10.34 22.71
N ARG A 518 -24.96 -9.49 23.73
CA ARG A 518 -25.27 -9.72 25.13
C ARG A 518 -26.75 -9.92 25.41
N ALA A 519 -27.65 -9.29 24.68
CA ALA A 519 -29.10 -9.38 24.95
C ALA A 519 -29.63 -10.82 24.75
N SER A 520 -28.96 -11.61 23.91
CA SER A 520 -29.29 -13.02 23.70
C SER A 520 -28.61 -13.98 24.67
N MET A 521 -27.65 -13.50 25.48
CA MET A 521 -26.84 -14.33 26.40
C MET A 521 -27.38 -14.24 27.84
N LYS A 522 -27.32 -15.35 28.59
CA LYS A 522 -27.73 -15.43 29.98
C LYS A 522 -26.75 -16.29 30.82
N GLY A 523 -26.63 -15.97 32.10
CA GLY A 523 -25.83 -16.76 33.05
C GLY A 523 -24.36 -16.87 32.63
N ALA A 524 -23.77 -18.02 32.81
CA ALA A 524 -22.35 -18.27 32.60
C ALA A 524 -21.84 -17.87 31.18
N ALA A 525 -22.69 -17.92 30.16
CA ALA A 525 -22.32 -17.49 28.79
C ALA A 525 -22.12 -15.97 28.72
N LEU A 526 -22.99 -15.20 29.38
CA LEU A 526 -22.86 -13.74 29.48
C LEU A 526 -21.63 -13.36 30.30
N ASP A 527 -21.42 -14.00 31.46
CA ASP A 527 -20.25 -13.74 32.31
C ASP A 527 -18.94 -13.98 31.58
N SER A 528 -18.85 -15.12 30.85
CA SER A 528 -17.67 -15.46 30.05
C SER A 528 -17.45 -14.46 28.90
N TYR A 529 -18.51 -14.00 28.25
CA TYR A 529 -18.41 -12.99 27.20
C TYR A 529 -17.92 -11.65 27.73
N GLU A 530 -18.45 -11.21 28.88
CA GLU A 530 -18.03 -9.95 29.50
C GLU A 530 -16.59 -9.99 30.03
N GLU A 531 -16.13 -11.15 30.50
CA GLU A 531 -14.73 -11.34 30.89
C GLU A 531 -13.81 -11.22 29.70
N LYS A 532 -14.10 -11.94 28.60
CA LYS A 532 -13.34 -11.84 27.35
C LYS A 532 -13.35 -10.41 26.78
N LEU A 533 -14.47 -9.69 26.90
CA LEU A 533 -14.54 -8.30 26.44
C LEU A 533 -13.65 -7.39 27.30
N ARG A 534 -13.57 -7.61 28.61
CA ARG A 534 -12.65 -6.88 29.50
C ARG A 534 -11.18 -7.15 29.17
N GLU A 535 -10.84 -8.41 28.91
CA GLU A 535 -9.48 -8.79 28.48
C GLU A 535 -9.12 -8.12 27.15
N ARG A 536 -9.97 -8.21 26.14
CA ARG A 536 -9.74 -7.52 24.84
C ARG A 536 -9.56 -6.02 24.99
N LYS A 537 -10.36 -5.36 25.84
CA LYS A 537 -10.19 -3.92 26.09
C LYS A 537 -8.86 -3.58 26.75
N LYS A 538 -8.35 -4.47 27.60
CA LYS A 538 -7.03 -4.30 28.22
C LYS A 538 -5.90 -4.51 27.20
N GLU A 539 -6.00 -5.54 26.38
CA GLU A 539 -5.07 -5.81 25.28
C GLU A 539 -5.07 -4.66 24.27
N ASP A 540 -6.26 -4.15 23.90
CA ASP A 540 -6.41 -2.98 23.02
C ASP A 540 -5.70 -1.75 23.57
N LYS A 541 -5.79 -1.49 24.86
CA LYS A 541 -5.11 -0.36 25.49
C LYS A 541 -3.59 -0.49 25.34
N THR A 542 -3.04 -1.67 25.61
CA THR A 542 -1.60 -1.94 25.47
C THR A 542 -1.15 -1.78 24.02
N ARG A 543 -1.86 -2.39 23.08
CA ARG A 543 -1.55 -2.28 21.63
C ARG A 543 -1.61 -0.84 21.12
N LYS A 544 -2.60 -0.06 21.56
CA LYS A 544 -2.70 1.37 21.21
C LYS A 544 -1.48 2.15 21.68
N LEU A 545 -1.01 1.87 22.91
CA LEU A 545 0.21 2.50 23.41
C LEU A 545 1.44 2.12 22.57
N GLU A 546 1.57 0.86 22.15
CA GLU A 546 2.69 0.39 21.32
C GLU A 546 2.67 1.03 19.93
N VAL A 547 1.49 1.07 19.27
CA VAL A 547 1.33 1.73 17.97
C VAL A 547 1.69 3.22 18.04
N MET A 548 1.20 3.89 19.08
CA MET A 548 1.45 5.33 19.25
C MET A 548 2.87 5.64 19.68
N LYS A 549 3.52 4.72 20.43
CA LYS A 549 4.94 4.84 20.74
C LYS A 549 5.78 4.77 19.46
N LYS A 550 5.48 3.83 18.57
CA LYS A 550 6.17 3.73 17.28
C LYS A 550 6.03 5.00 16.44
N GLU A 551 4.82 5.59 16.38
CA GLU A 551 4.61 6.88 15.71
C GLU A 551 5.49 8.00 16.28
N LEU A 552 5.64 8.04 17.62
CA LEU A 552 6.48 9.03 18.29
C LEU A 552 7.98 8.75 18.09
N ASP A 553 8.39 7.47 18.05
CA ASP A 553 9.77 7.07 17.73
C ASP A 553 10.14 7.47 16.27
N ASP A 554 9.16 7.47 15.34
CA ASP A 554 9.37 7.95 13.96
C ASP A 554 9.46 9.50 13.87
N ASP A 555 8.75 10.21 14.76
CA ASP A 555 8.75 11.70 14.82
C ASP A 555 9.94 12.27 15.64
N TYR A 556 10.48 11.51 16.62
CA TYR A 556 11.45 12.00 17.59
C TYR A 556 12.49 10.94 17.95
N ASP A 557 13.74 11.09 17.49
CA ASP A 557 14.86 10.17 17.78
C ASP A 557 15.24 10.10 19.28
N ASN A 558 14.81 11.06 20.07
CA ASN A 558 15.20 11.24 21.47
C ASN A 558 14.06 11.03 22.48
N LEU A 559 13.09 10.19 22.11
CA LEU A 559 11.99 9.79 23.00
C LEU A 559 12.53 9.07 24.25
N ASN A 560 12.41 9.71 25.41
CA ASN A 560 12.89 9.17 26.68
C ASN A 560 11.83 8.34 27.40
N ALA A 561 10.60 8.85 27.46
CA ALA A 561 9.47 8.15 28.08
C ALA A 561 8.17 8.48 27.36
N TYR A 562 7.29 7.47 27.28
CA TYR A 562 5.92 7.62 26.80
C TYR A 562 4.95 7.32 27.95
N THR A 563 4.15 8.29 28.37
CA THR A 563 3.40 8.21 29.63
C THR A 563 1.91 8.01 29.46
N GLU A 564 1.28 8.62 28.45
CA GLU A 564 -0.19 8.55 28.29
C GLU A 564 -0.63 8.75 26.86
N PHE A 565 -1.67 7.98 26.46
CA PHE A 565 -2.42 8.14 25.23
C PHE A 565 -3.91 8.29 25.51
N THR A 566 -4.56 9.26 24.88
CA THR A 566 -6.01 9.44 24.95
C THR A 566 -6.58 9.65 23.54
N LEU A 567 -7.47 8.76 23.07
CA LEU A 567 -8.23 8.95 21.84
C LEU A 567 -9.45 9.83 22.14
N ASN A 568 -9.48 11.06 21.64
CA ASN A 568 -10.57 12.02 21.82
C ASN A 568 -11.70 11.84 20.80
N SER A 569 -11.33 11.41 19.57
CA SER A 569 -12.24 11.09 18.47
C SER A 569 -11.53 10.21 17.45
N ASP A 570 -12.19 9.16 17.01
CA ASP A 570 -11.67 8.27 15.95
C ASP A 570 -11.95 8.78 14.51
N GLY A 571 -12.71 9.87 14.37
CA GLY A 571 -13.05 10.46 13.07
C GLY A 571 -14.02 9.63 12.21
N ARG A 572 -14.60 8.54 12.74
CA ARG A 572 -15.45 7.57 12.04
C ARG A 572 -16.94 7.92 11.99
N SER A 573 -17.34 9.01 12.62
CA SER A 573 -18.72 9.46 12.67
C SER A 573 -18.90 10.73 11.86
N TRP A 574 -19.95 10.79 11.02
CA TRP A 574 -20.31 11.99 10.26
C TRP A 574 -20.57 13.23 11.11
N ARG A 575 -20.92 13.04 12.39
CA ARG A 575 -21.09 14.13 13.35
C ARG A 575 -19.76 14.63 13.93
N LYS A 576 -18.71 13.81 13.89
CA LYS A 576 -17.39 14.09 14.43
C LYS A 576 -16.34 13.43 13.52
N GLN A 577 -16.12 14.05 12.36
CA GLN A 577 -15.26 13.51 11.32
C GLN A 577 -13.77 13.74 11.56
N GLU A 578 -13.42 14.56 12.52
CA GLU A 578 -12.03 14.81 12.91
C GLU A 578 -11.49 13.61 13.71
N LEU A 579 -10.35 13.07 13.27
CA LEU A 579 -9.52 12.20 14.11
C LEU A 579 -8.76 13.08 15.09
N ASN A 580 -8.87 12.82 16.40
CA ASN A 580 -8.23 13.64 17.42
C ASN A 580 -7.76 12.76 18.57
N TYR A 581 -6.50 12.93 18.98
CA TYR A 581 -5.89 12.22 20.10
C TYR A 581 -4.82 13.05 20.78
N THR A 582 -4.48 12.65 22.01
CA THR A 582 -3.48 13.31 22.85
C THR A 582 -2.45 12.31 23.31
N ASN A 583 -1.17 12.64 23.12
CA ASN A 583 0.00 11.92 23.63
C ASN A 583 0.69 12.75 24.71
N LYS A 584 1.15 12.10 25.79
CA LYS A 584 2.06 12.69 26.78
C LYS A 584 3.36 11.91 26.79
N PHE A 585 4.47 12.60 26.63
CA PHE A 585 5.78 11.97 26.56
C PHE A 585 6.88 12.91 27.00
N GLU A 586 8.08 12.36 27.14
CA GLU A 586 9.28 13.06 27.54
C GLU A 586 10.38 12.89 26.47
N LEU A 587 11.05 14.00 26.11
CA LEU A 587 12.20 14.01 25.21
C LEU A 587 13.46 14.35 26.00
N SER A 588 14.55 13.61 25.74
CA SER A 588 15.90 13.91 26.24
C SER A 588 16.65 14.84 25.28
N ASP A 589 17.82 15.33 25.68
CA ASP A 589 18.77 16.08 24.86
C ASP A 589 18.23 17.35 24.16
N MET A 590 17.06 17.81 24.54
CA MET A 590 16.47 19.05 24.03
C MET A 590 17.13 20.32 24.55
N VAL A 591 17.93 20.24 25.62
CA VAL A 591 18.50 21.38 26.33
C VAL A 591 20.02 21.25 26.45
N LYS A 592 20.75 22.27 25.96
CA LYS A 592 22.20 22.37 26.12
C LYS A 592 22.55 23.62 26.96
N ILE A 593 23.51 23.46 27.89
CA ILE A 593 24.01 24.57 28.72
C ILE A 593 25.05 25.34 27.93
N ALA A 594 24.95 26.69 27.98
CA ALA A 594 25.88 27.62 27.39
C ALA A 594 26.26 28.73 28.44
N GLY A 595 27.19 28.37 29.34
CA GLY A 595 27.50 29.18 30.52
C GLY A 595 26.29 29.21 31.48
N ASP A 596 25.80 30.40 31.84
CA ASP A 596 24.58 30.58 32.63
C ASP A 596 23.28 30.49 31.80
N ASN A 597 23.38 30.37 30.49
CA ASN A 597 22.26 30.37 29.58
C ASN A 597 21.93 28.95 29.11
N LEU A 598 20.74 28.78 28.51
CA LEU A 598 20.31 27.53 27.93
C LEU A 598 20.00 27.69 26.44
N LEU A 599 20.41 26.68 25.65
CA LEU A 599 20.02 26.53 24.26
C LEU A 599 18.98 25.40 24.19
N VAL A 600 17.74 25.72 23.85
CA VAL A 600 16.61 24.82 23.86
C VAL A 600 16.12 24.54 22.44
N ALA A 601 15.99 23.28 22.05
CA ALA A 601 15.56 22.88 20.70
C ALA A 601 14.03 22.93 20.53
N VAL A 602 13.38 24.04 20.96
CA VAL A 602 11.93 24.21 20.85
C VAL A 602 11.41 24.04 19.40
N PRO A 603 12.11 24.53 18.35
CA PRO A 603 11.69 24.29 16.95
C PRO A 603 11.65 22.81 16.57
N GLY A 604 12.47 21.96 17.17
CA GLY A 604 12.47 20.51 16.93
C GLY A 604 11.18 19.78 17.40
N LEU A 605 10.35 20.45 18.22
CA LEU A 605 9.06 19.90 18.63
C LEU A 605 8.04 19.71 17.48
N ILE A 606 8.32 20.24 16.27
CA ILE A 606 7.48 19.94 15.08
C ILE A 606 7.68 18.51 14.55
N GLY A 607 8.55 17.72 15.18
CA GLY A 607 8.93 16.40 14.73
C GLY A 607 9.96 16.42 13.60
N ASP A 608 10.36 15.23 13.15
CA ASP A 608 11.36 15.09 12.10
C ASP A 608 10.89 15.75 10.79
N GLN A 609 11.84 16.43 10.12
CA GLN A 609 11.60 17.09 8.85
C GLN A 609 12.47 16.47 7.77
N LEU A 610 11.88 16.27 6.61
CA LEU A 610 12.53 15.61 5.50
C LEU A 610 13.78 16.36 5.05
N TRP A 611 14.92 15.70 5.15
CA TRP A 611 16.17 16.13 4.52
C TRP A 611 16.29 15.51 3.13
N ILE A 612 16.63 16.31 2.12
CA ILE A 612 16.80 15.87 0.74
C ILE A 612 18.30 15.78 0.43
N SER A 613 18.76 14.59 0.06
CA SER A 613 20.16 14.36 -0.31
C SER A 613 20.56 15.13 -1.57
N GLN A 614 21.87 15.31 -1.81
CA GLN A 614 22.33 16.01 -3.02
C GLN A 614 21.91 15.30 -4.31
N ASP A 615 21.84 13.97 -4.28
CA ASP A 615 21.43 13.18 -5.43
C ASP A 615 19.92 13.32 -5.72
N ASP A 616 19.09 13.37 -4.67
CA ASP A 616 17.64 13.56 -4.79
C ASP A 616 17.23 14.98 -5.20
N ARG A 617 18.16 15.95 -5.17
CA ARG A 617 17.88 17.32 -5.64
C ARG A 617 17.72 17.41 -7.15
N LYS A 618 18.29 16.46 -7.89
CA LYS A 618 18.08 16.36 -9.34
C LYS A 618 16.88 15.45 -9.60
N ARG A 619 15.90 15.97 -10.36
CA ARG A 619 14.68 15.24 -10.63
C ARG A 619 14.35 15.23 -12.11
N GLU A 620 14.07 14.04 -12.64
CA GLU A 620 13.75 13.85 -14.07
C GLU A 620 12.24 13.63 -14.31
N VAL A 621 11.49 13.32 -13.26
CA VAL A 621 10.05 13.04 -13.30
C VAL A 621 9.28 13.95 -12.34
N ASP A 622 7.99 14.14 -12.56
CA ASP A 622 7.12 14.92 -11.69
C ASP A 622 7.06 14.33 -10.26
N ALA A 623 6.85 15.16 -9.24
CA ALA A 623 6.65 14.67 -7.88
C ALA A 623 5.16 14.47 -7.60
N TYR A 624 4.77 13.22 -7.35
CA TYR A 624 3.42 12.84 -7.00
C TYR A 624 3.22 12.87 -5.49
N MET A 625 2.48 13.86 -4.99
CA MET A 625 2.28 14.14 -3.56
C MET A 625 1.03 13.48 -2.98
N GLU A 626 0.34 12.63 -3.76
CA GLU A 626 -0.94 11.98 -3.44
C GLU A 626 -2.11 12.99 -3.32
N TYR A 627 -2.04 13.93 -2.42
CA TYR A 627 -3.05 14.99 -2.23
C TYR A 627 -2.42 16.27 -1.67
N PRO A 628 -3.03 17.43 -1.91
CA PRO A 628 -2.63 18.68 -1.26
C PRO A 628 -3.02 18.66 0.21
N GLU A 629 -2.13 19.15 1.09
CA GLU A 629 -2.37 19.16 2.54
C GLU A 629 -1.83 20.39 3.25
N SER A 630 -2.38 20.65 4.43
CA SER A 630 -1.93 21.71 5.33
C SER A 630 -1.58 21.14 6.70
N ILE A 631 -0.37 21.43 7.19
CA ILE A 631 0.10 21.04 8.52
C ILE A 631 0.30 22.31 9.34
N ARG A 632 -0.31 22.34 10.52
CA ARG A 632 -0.17 23.44 11.50
C ARG A 632 0.43 22.87 12.77
N ASN A 633 1.56 23.45 13.23
CA ASN A 633 2.09 23.17 14.55
C ASN A 633 1.97 24.44 15.39
N ILE A 634 1.28 24.31 16.53
CA ILE A 634 1.07 25.37 17.52
C ILE A 634 1.85 24.95 18.77
N ILE A 635 3.01 25.59 18.98
CA ILE A 635 3.90 25.25 20.09
C ILE A 635 3.74 26.32 21.18
N ASN A 636 3.42 25.88 22.39
CA ASN A 636 3.35 26.70 23.59
C ASN A 636 4.41 26.16 24.56
N PHE A 637 5.57 26.84 24.59
CA PHE A 637 6.68 26.43 25.45
C PHE A 637 6.73 27.34 26.69
N THR A 638 6.65 26.74 27.87
CA THR A 638 6.77 27.43 29.16
C THR A 638 8.23 27.79 29.41
N ILE A 639 8.53 29.08 29.48
CA ILE A 639 9.87 29.61 29.79
C ILE A 639 10.14 29.36 31.28
N PRO A 640 11.24 28.68 31.64
CA PRO A 640 11.57 28.39 33.04
C PRO A 640 11.78 29.69 33.84
N ALA A 641 11.42 29.70 35.13
CA ALA A 641 11.63 30.81 36.00
C ALA A 641 13.12 31.23 36.05
N GLY A 642 13.39 32.53 36.04
CA GLY A 642 14.75 33.08 36.01
C GLY A 642 15.39 33.17 34.62
N TYR A 643 14.64 32.87 33.55
CA TYR A 643 15.13 32.99 32.18
C TYR A 643 14.21 33.88 31.29
N LYS A 644 14.79 34.40 30.23
CA LYS A 644 14.05 35.09 29.16
C LYS A 644 14.52 34.64 27.78
N VAL A 645 13.62 34.64 26.81
CA VAL A 645 13.93 34.34 25.40
C VAL A 645 14.66 35.48 24.76
N VAL A 646 15.69 35.18 23.96
CA VAL A 646 16.47 36.19 23.20
C VAL A 646 16.55 35.74 21.74
N GLY A 647 16.47 36.71 20.80
CA GLY A 647 16.63 36.44 19.37
C GLY A 647 15.44 35.77 18.71
N ILE A 648 14.23 35.96 19.25
CA ILE A 648 13.00 35.34 18.76
C ILE A 648 12.73 35.65 17.27
N GLN A 649 13.11 36.84 16.78
CA GLN A 649 12.94 37.23 15.38
C GLN A 649 13.65 36.32 14.40
N ASN A 650 14.72 35.61 14.84
CA ASN A 650 15.46 34.65 14.01
C ASN A 650 14.68 33.37 13.73
N LEU A 651 13.56 33.14 14.41
CA LEU A 651 12.67 32.01 14.18
C LEU A 651 11.71 32.30 13.02
N ASN A 652 11.34 33.54 12.80
CA ASN A 652 10.37 33.90 11.78
C ASN A 652 10.92 33.60 10.39
N THR A 653 10.08 32.98 9.57
CA THR A 653 10.39 32.55 8.20
C THR A 653 9.11 32.62 7.39
N ASN A 654 9.19 33.01 6.13
CA ASN A 654 8.06 32.98 5.23
C ASN A 654 8.55 32.65 3.82
N ILE A 655 8.26 31.41 3.39
CA ILE A 655 8.41 30.91 2.02
C ILE A 655 7.01 30.67 1.49
N ASP A 656 6.68 31.30 0.36
CA ASP A 656 5.41 31.10 -0.33
C ASP A 656 5.63 31.11 -1.83
N ASN A 657 5.43 29.96 -2.48
CA ASN A 657 5.65 29.81 -3.91
C ASN A 657 4.60 28.86 -4.54
N ALA A 658 4.74 28.55 -5.81
CA ALA A 658 3.76 27.74 -6.54
C ALA A 658 3.64 26.29 -6.01
N ALA A 659 4.67 25.72 -5.42
CA ALA A 659 4.68 24.35 -4.91
C ALA A 659 4.13 24.26 -3.46
N GLY A 660 4.36 25.28 -2.64
CA GLY A 660 3.92 25.25 -1.25
C GLY A 660 4.25 26.51 -0.45
N THR A 661 3.91 26.42 0.84
CA THR A 661 4.19 27.48 1.83
C THR A 661 4.86 26.88 3.06
N PHE A 662 5.90 27.52 3.57
CA PHE A 662 6.43 27.29 4.91
C PHE A 662 6.55 28.63 5.63
N ALA A 663 5.75 28.83 6.68
CA ALA A 663 5.70 30.08 7.43
C ALA A 663 5.80 29.82 8.93
N VAL A 664 6.62 30.61 9.61
CA VAL A 664 6.81 30.60 11.06
C VAL A 664 6.58 31.95 11.63
N GLN A 665 5.77 32.04 12.68
CA GLN A 665 5.55 33.21 13.49
C GLN A 665 5.80 32.86 14.95
N ALA A 666 6.67 33.62 15.62
CA ALA A 666 7.00 33.39 17.02
C ALA A 666 6.81 34.68 17.81
N ASN A 667 6.21 34.58 19.01
CA ASN A 667 6.05 35.69 19.96
C ASN A 667 6.17 35.15 21.41
N VAL A 668 6.42 36.06 22.34
CA VAL A 668 6.43 35.76 23.79
C VAL A 668 5.29 36.49 24.45
N GLU A 669 4.46 35.75 25.19
CA GLU A 669 3.36 36.30 25.99
C GLU A 669 3.51 35.82 27.43
N GLY A 670 3.81 36.75 28.34
CA GLY A 670 4.11 36.42 29.73
C GLY A 670 5.34 35.53 29.85
N ASN A 671 5.16 34.30 30.37
CA ASN A 671 6.19 33.29 30.49
C ASN A 671 6.10 32.21 29.41
N THR A 672 5.37 32.41 28.31
CA THR A 672 5.16 31.42 27.26
C THR A 672 5.75 31.93 25.93
N LEU A 673 6.61 31.10 25.32
CA LEU A 673 7.02 31.27 23.94
C LEU A 673 6.00 30.53 23.06
N ASN A 674 5.27 31.28 22.25
CA ASN A 674 4.32 30.77 21.29
C ASN A 674 4.95 30.73 19.90
N ILE A 675 4.88 29.60 19.20
CA ILE A 675 5.37 29.45 17.83
C ILE A 675 4.27 28.83 16.99
N LEU A 676 3.86 29.49 15.92
CA LEU A 676 2.95 28.95 14.90
C LEU A 676 3.77 28.61 13.66
N VAL A 677 3.78 27.34 13.29
CA VAL A 677 4.39 26.84 12.05
C VAL A 677 3.29 26.37 11.11
N LYS A 678 3.30 26.86 9.88
CA LYS A 678 2.41 26.44 8.80
C LYS A 678 3.23 25.84 7.68
N LYS A 679 2.91 24.62 7.29
CA LYS A 679 3.49 23.92 6.14
C LYS A 679 2.34 23.49 5.24
N HIS A 680 2.37 23.92 3.98
CA HIS A 680 1.24 23.77 3.07
C HIS A 680 1.73 23.26 1.71
N TYR A 681 1.33 22.05 1.35
CA TYR A 681 1.56 21.46 0.02
C TYR A 681 0.35 21.78 -0.86
N LYS A 682 0.57 22.54 -1.93
CA LYS A 682 -0.53 23.12 -2.74
C LYS A 682 -1.08 22.16 -3.80
N ASN A 683 -0.29 21.18 -4.25
CA ASN A 683 -0.56 20.42 -5.45
C ASN A 683 -0.51 18.92 -5.19
N THR A 684 -1.36 18.14 -5.88
CA THR A 684 -1.25 16.68 -5.96
C THR A 684 0.00 16.24 -6.72
N THR A 685 0.39 17.01 -7.73
CA THR A 685 1.59 16.76 -8.52
C THR A 685 2.38 18.06 -8.67
N VAL A 686 3.67 18.03 -8.34
CA VAL A 686 4.60 19.13 -8.58
C VAL A 686 5.42 18.78 -9.82
N LYS A 687 5.36 19.64 -10.84
CA LYS A 687 6.14 19.46 -12.06
C LYS A 687 7.64 19.46 -11.74
N LYS A 688 8.43 18.69 -12.50
CA LYS A 688 9.89 18.61 -12.29
C LYS A 688 10.57 19.97 -12.41
N GLU A 689 10.04 20.86 -13.24
CA GLU A 689 10.51 22.24 -13.39
C GLU A 689 10.27 23.09 -12.12
N ASP A 690 9.24 22.75 -11.34
CA ASP A 690 8.87 23.40 -10.06
C ASP A 690 9.49 22.69 -8.84
N TRP A 691 10.21 21.58 -9.04
CA TRP A 691 10.89 20.86 -7.98
C TRP A 691 11.81 21.73 -7.11
N PRO A 692 12.61 22.67 -7.69
CA PRO A 692 13.41 23.60 -6.87
C PRO A 692 12.58 24.46 -5.91
N LYS A 693 11.33 24.81 -6.26
CA LYS A 693 10.42 25.55 -5.38
C LYS A 693 9.95 24.71 -4.20
N LEU A 694 9.69 23.41 -4.44
CA LEU A 694 9.36 22.50 -3.37
C LEU A 694 10.55 22.27 -2.44
N LEU A 695 11.76 22.12 -2.99
CA LEU A 695 13.00 22.01 -2.21
C LEU A 695 13.23 23.20 -1.30
N GLU A 696 12.98 24.44 -1.78
CA GLU A 696 13.09 25.65 -0.97
C GLU A 696 12.22 25.58 0.29
N MET A 697 10.98 25.09 0.15
CA MET A 697 10.05 24.90 1.27
C MET A 697 10.53 23.79 2.23
N LEU A 698 10.99 22.66 1.69
CA LEU A 698 11.46 21.50 2.48
C LEU A 698 12.73 21.86 3.26
N ASP A 699 13.68 22.52 2.61
CA ASP A 699 14.91 23.00 3.24
C ASP A 699 14.61 24.02 4.37
N ALA A 700 13.67 24.92 4.15
CA ALA A 700 13.26 25.88 5.17
C ALA A 700 12.66 25.16 6.39
N ALA A 701 11.84 24.13 6.19
CA ALA A 701 11.26 23.33 7.27
C ALA A 701 12.34 22.56 8.03
N TYR A 702 13.25 21.89 7.32
CA TYR A 702 14.37 21.17 7.91
C TYR A 702 15.28 22.13 8.70
N ASN A 703 15.73 23.22 8.09
CA ASN A 703 16.58 24.21 8.75
C ASN A 703 15.91 24.83 9.98
N PHE A 704 14.60 25.03 9.96
CA PHE A 704 13.87 25.54 11.11
C PHE A 704 13.89 24.52 12.26
N SER A 705 13.63 23.22 12.00
CA SER A 705 13.62 22.19 13.04
C SER A 705 14.97 22.06 13.78
N GLN A 706 16.09 22.42 13.11
CA GLN A 706 17.44 22.36 13.66
C GLN A 706 17.81 23.59 14.53
N LYS A 707 17.01 24.66 14.50
CA LYS A 707 17.27 25.88 15.27
C LYS A 707 17.11 25.64 16.77
N LYS A 708 17.83 26.46 17.56
CA LYS A 708 17.72 26.46 19.03
C LYS A 708 17.34 27.87 19.51
N VAL A 709 16.52 27.89 20.53
CA VAL A 709 16.10 29.10 21.23
C VAL A 709 17.11 29.36 22.37
N LEU A 710 17.64 30.60 22.43
CA LEU A 710 18.50 31.04 23.53
C LEU A 710 17.62 31.53 24.68
N LEU A 711 17.71 30.88 25.82
CA LEU A 711 17.17 31.33 27.09
C LEU A 711 18.32 31.96 27.89
N LYS A 712 18.25 33.28 28.05
CA LYS A 712 19.23 34.04 28.83
C LYS A 712 18.78 34.13 30.26
N LYS A 713 19.67 33.82 31.23
CA LYS A 713 19.45 33.97 32.65
C LYS A 713 19.19 35.47 32.98
N LEU A 714 18.19 35.74 33.81
CA LEU A 714 17.81 37.08 34.25
C LEU A 714 18.77 37.68 35.27
#